data_99df8d8468079ad1abcec5f0b1a8a42b
#
_entry.id   99df8d8468079ad1abcec5f0b1a8a42b
#
_cell.length_a   1.000
_cell.length_b   1.000
_cell.length_c   1.000
_cell.angle_alpha   90.00
_cell.angle_beta   90.00
_cell.angle_gamma   90.00
#
_symmetry.space_group_name_H-M   'P 1'
#
loop_
_entity.id
_entity.type
_entity.pdbx_description
1 polymer ?
#
loop_
_entity_poly.entity_id
_entity_poly.type
_entity_poly.pdbx_seq_one_letter_code
_entity_poly.pdbx_strand_id
1 'polypeptide(L)'
;MNPTLKALMRQTVTTTIKEVQRRWAPAPKISTRAWARKYRYLSELESQLPGKYNLDVTPYLAWENGPLDAIDDPTVRKVVGQKSAQIAWTSGVIGNALAKWVDSDPSPILGLFPKEASAKEYMAEKFEPMVDATPRLRGKIDLRSRKAQQRQLFKRFPGGFLKLVGSNSPSSVKSTPTPRVFVEEPDDCNLNLRGQGDSIKLAEERVKTYARPKLIIGGTPTIEGVSAVVAEMENSDKRQAMIPCGDCGEAHPLDFENLRCLENPLQNHPIFGTKQPETAYYACPACGSTWNDAQKNRYVRKGSWVATAPFRGVAGFYFNELMSPFPGSRMSLLMEKWLTALHDLSRGDAGPLIAFVNSSKGLPYTYKGDMPTAGALQERELDYEANTVPIGGLILVAGIDIQHDRIEVVLRAYGRGEESWLVQYIRIFGTPGVYEDPVWADLDAILFHKYRSVRGFKIGVSAVSLDTSDGTTSDATYKWVRNRQRKGIEFVMAIKGSSLTDSEIFARPVPTKDTNRRNTKAAKYGLQVFIVGTSRAKDLLIGERGRVSLEGDGPGRFHTYRNASPEYYSQLLESEVKAPVRTSNGHIVKAWQKKIGRRNEVLDCEVYALHASRAAKVHLRTPAQWSSLEARLSQAALFDDDEQPDVPVLPSAGAAPVKSEVAGAVDGMPPIESLQSAEAPPTPAPAAVRVISVAAAPALKKRKRFA
;
A
#
# COMPACT_ATOMS: atom_id res chain seq x y z
N MET A 1 48.43 57.34 23.61
CA MET A 1 47.14 56.62 23.69
C MET A 1 46.97 56.07 25.10
N ASN A 2 45.88 56.44 25.77
CA ASN A 2 45.60 56.08 27.17
C ASN A 2 45.64 54.55 27.37
N PRO A 3 46.38 54.01 28.40
CA PRO A 3 46.46 52.60 28.67
C PRO A 3 45.10 51.88 28.78
N THR A 4 44.12 52.56 29.36
CA THR A 4 42.74 52.07 29.50
C THR A 4 42.06 51.89 28.14
N LEU A 5 42.26 52.81 27.19
CA LEU A 5 41.71 52.71 25.83
C LEU A 5 42.34 51.57 25.04
N LYS A 6 43.66 51.29 25.22
CA LYS A 6 44.32 50.14 24.63
C LYS A 6 43.80 48.80 25.15
N ALA A 7 43.50 48.75 26.47
CA ALA A 7 42.93 47.53 27.08
C ALA A 7 41.51 47.28 26.57
N LEU A 8 40.68 48.31 26.47
CA LEU A 8 39.31 48.19 25.94
C LEU A 8 39.29 47.76 24.46
N MET A 9 40.17 48.36 23.65
CA MET A 9 40.29 47.94 22.25
C MET A 9 40.75 46.49 22.10
N ARG A 10 41.72 46.02 22.88
CA ARG A 10 42.14 44.64 22.90
C ARG A 10 41.02 43.70 23.31
N GLN A 11 40.26 44.04 24.32
CA GLN A 11 39.12 43.24 24.78
C GLN A 11 38.04 43.17 23.72
N THR A 12 37.69 44.26 23.04
CA THR A 12 36.71 44.34 21.94
C THR A 12 37.17 43.49 20.75
N VAL A 13 38.45 43.62 20.32
CA VAL A 13 39.00 42.85 19.23
C VAL A 13 39.02 41.36 19.56
N THR A 14 39.42 40.97 20.79
CA THR A 14 39.42 39.56 21.20
C THR A 14 37.99 38.98 21.24
N THR A 15 37.03 39.75 21.73
CA THR A 15 35.62 39.36 21.75
C THR A 15 35.05 39.18 20.34
N THR A 16 35.35 40.14 19.45
CA THR A 16 34.95 40.07 18.05
C THR A 16 35.57 38.87 17.32
N ILE A 17 36.89 38.63 17.52
CA ILE A 17 37.57 37.47 16.95
C ILE A 17 36.95 36.16 17.44
N LYS A 18 36.68 36.02 18.75
CA LYS A 18 35.99 34.85 19.30
C LYS A 18 34.62 34.64 18.75
N GLU A 19 33.89 35.72 18.51
CA GLU A 19 32.55 35.66 17.93
C GLU A 19 32.57 35.27 16.43
N VAL A 20 33.51 35.79 15.68
CA VAL A 20 33.75 35.38 14.28
C VAL A 20 34.19 33.92 14.22
N GLN A 21 35.16 33.48 15.03
CA GLN A 21 35.58 32.11 15.10
C GLN A 21 34.43 31.15 15.47
N ARG A 22 33.55 31.57 16.41
CA ARG A 22 32.35 30.81 16.79
C ARG A 22 31.35 30.70 15.65
N ARG A 23 31.21 31.73 14.81
CA ARG A 23 30.31 31.74 13.64
C ARG A 23 30.85 30.89 12.48
N TRP A 24 32.16 30.80 12.36
CA TRP A 24 32.87 30.04 11.30
C TRP A 24 33.25 28.61 11.72
N ALA A 25 33.17 28.32 13.02
CA ALA A 25 33.40 26.96 13.48
C ALA A 25 32.33 26.01 12.88
N PRO A 26 32.72 24.87 12.30
CA PRO A 26 31.78 23.87 11.82
C PRO A 26 30.86 23.47 13.00
N ALA A 27 29.57 23.26 12.69
CA ALA A 27 28.63 22.83 13.71
C ALA A 27 29.15 21.55 14.38
N PRO A 28 29.09 21.46 15.73
CA PRO A 28 29.59 20.29 16.43
C PRO A 28 28.84 19.04 15.97
N LYS A 29 29.58 17.97 15.66
CA LYS A 29 28.99 16.66 15.34
C LYS A 29 28.36 16.11 16.62
N ILE A 30 27.10 16.38 16.84
CA ILE A 30 26.32 15.88 17.96
C ILE A 30 25.25 14.90 17.47
N SER A 31 25.08 13.75 18.13
CA SER A 31 24.01 12.80 17.81
C SER A 31 22.64 13.36 18.19
N THR A 32 21.59 12.87 17.53
CA THR A 32 20.20 13.28 17.81
C THR A 32 19.83 13.00 19.27
N ARG A 33 20.24 11.84 19.80
CA ARG A 33 20.09 11.44 21.21
C ARG A 33 20.78 12.43 22.17
N ALA A 34 22.05 12.76 21.91
CA ALA A 34 22.81 13.69 22.74
C ALA A 34 22.28 15.11 22.63
N TRP A 35 21.85 15.54 21.45
CA TRP A 35 21.22 16.84 21.22
C TRP A 35 19.92 16.98 22.02
N ALA A 36 19.03 15.95 21.92
CA ALA A 36 17.77 15.94 22.65
C ALA A 36 17.98 16.04 24.16
N ARG A 37 18.87 15.21 24.74
CA ARG A 37 19.19 15.24 26.18
C ARG A 37 19.73 16.60 26.64
N LYS A 38 20.53 17.26 25.79
CA LYS A 38 21.24 18.49 26.18
C LYS A 38 20.42 19.76 25.96
N TYR A 39 19.68 19.86 24.87
CA TYR A 39 19.14 21.13 24.41
C TYR A 39 17.62 21.20 24.25
N ARG A 40 16.93 20.03 24.13
CA ARG A 40 15.50 19.99 23.91
C ARG A 40 14.71 20.38 25.16
N TYR A 41 13.65 21.16 24.95
CA TYR A 41 12.60 21.43 25.92
C TYR A 41 11.23 21.14 25.31
N LEU A 42 10.32 20.62 26.14
CA LEU A 42 8.92 20.40 25.81
C LEU A 42 8.09 21.57 26.32
N SER A 43 7.15 22.05 25.51
CA SER A 43 6.18 23.04 25.93
C SER A 43 4.98 22.39 26.64
N GLU A 44 4.19 23.18 27.36
CA GLU A 44 2.92 22.75 27.95
C GLU A 44 1.88 22.36 26.90
N LEU A 45 1.95 22.93 25.69
CA LEU A 45 1.09 22.58 24.56
C LEU A 45 1.49 21.24 23.92
N GLU A 46 2.78 20.88 23.97
CA GLU A 46 3.32 19.69 23.34
C GLU A 46 3.20 18.43 24.23
N SER A 47 3.29 18.61 25.55
CA SER A 47 3.40 17.49 26.49
C SER A 47 2.82 17.81 27.86
N GLN A 48 2.24 16.80 28.52
CA GLN A 48 1.87 16.87 29.94
C GLN A 48 3.08 16.90 30.89
N LEU A 49 4.29 16.66 30.39
CA LEU A 49 5.55 16.73 31.11
C LEU A 49 6.42 17.86 30.52
N PRO A 50 6.05 19.14 30.70
CA PRO A 50 6.80 20.26 30.15
C PRO A 50 8.14 20.42 30.82
N GLY A 51 9.07 21.09 30.14
CA GLY A 51 10.41 21.34 30.65
C GLY A 51 11.48 20.61 29.85
N LYS A 52 12.62 20.32 30.48
CA LYS A 52 13.75 19.68 29.82
C LYS A 52 13.38 18.26 29.35
N TYR A 53 13.67 17.94 28.09
CA TYR A 53 13.36 16.62 27.52
C TYR A 53 14.11 15.51 28.24
N ASN A 54 13.37 14.53 28.74
CA ASN A 54 13.93 13.39 29.47
C ASN A 54 13.75 12.11 28.65
N LEU A 55 14.85 11.56 28.12
CA LEU A 55 14.87 10.31 27.36
C LEU A 55 14.51 9.08 28.21
N ASP A 56 14.63 9.16 29.53
CA ASP A 56 14.35 8.03 30.41
C ASP A 56 12.85 7.77 30.60
N VAL A 57 11.99 8.74 30.17
CA VAL A 57 10.54 8.57 30.11
C VAL A 57 10.15 7.61 28.98
N THR A 58 10.85 7.65 27.85
CA THR A 58 10.62 6.77 26.69
C THR A 58 11.93 6.11 26.27
N PRO A 59 12.49 5.22 27.12
CA PRO A 59 13.85 4.73 26.98
C PRO A 59 14.09 3.95 25.68
N TYR A 60 13.08 3.27 25.14
CA TYR A 60 13.12 2.52 23.89
C TYR A 60 13.45 3.40 22.67
N LEU A 61 13.27 4.71 22.74
CA LEU A 61 13.69 5.62 21.67
C LEU A 61 15.21 5.89 21.71
N ALA A 62 15.83 5.72 22.87
CA ALA A 62 17.20 6.08 23.15
C ALA A 62 18.15 4.88 23.37
N TRP A 63 17.64 3.64 23.30
CA TRP A 63 18.51 2.46 23.37
C TRP A 63 19.53 2.47 22.21
N GLU A 64 20.65 1.78 22.42
CA GLU A 64 21.63 1.58 21.34
C GLU A 64 21.00 0.92 20.12
N ASN A 65 21.44 1.34 18.94
CA ASN A 65 20.83 0.94 17.66
C ASN A 65 19.32 1.26 17.54
N GLY A 66 18.83 2.16 18.37
CA GLY A 66 17.45 2.61 18.36
C GLY A 66 17.16 3.65 17.26
N PRO A 67 15.91 4.14 17.19
CA PRO A 67 15.50 5.05 16.13
C PRO A 67 16.29 6.37 16.12
N LEU A 68 16.71 6.90 17.30
CA LEU A 68 17.52 8.11 17.37
C LEU A 68 18.95 7.92 16.85
N ASP A 69 19.53 6.72 17.03
CA ASP A 69 20.85 6.39 16.47
C ASP A 69 20.75 6.13 14.97
N ALA A 70 19.70 5.46 14.51
CA ALA A 70 19.43 5.20 13.09
C ALA A 70 19.28 6.49 12.26
N ILE A 71 18.77 7.58 12.87
CA ILE A 71 18.71 8.90 12.22
C ILE A 71 20.11 9.42 11.90
N ASP A 72 21.07 9.17 12.75
CA ASP A 72 22.45 9.69 12.62
C ASP A 72 23.38 8.74 11.84
N ASP A 73 23.05 7.46 11.73
CA ASP A 73 23.83 6.47 11.00
C ASP A 73 23.82 6.77 9.50
N PRO A 74 25.00 7.02 8.87
CA PRO A 74 25.09 7.33 7.44
C PRO A 74 24.70 6.15 6.54
N THR A 75 24.71 4.92 7.02
CA THR A 75 24.33 3.72 6.27
C THR A 75 22.81 3.52 6.22
N VAL A 76 22.07 4.09 7.19
CA VAL A 76 20.63 4.06 7.24
C VAL A 76 20.06 5.19 6.38
N ARG A 77 19.38 4.83 5.32
CA ARG A 77 18.69 5.78 4.42
C ARG A 77 17.26 6.05 4.90
N LYS A 78 16.61 5.04 5.46
CA LYS A 78 15.21 5.10 5.89
C LYS A 78 15.05 4.53 7.30
N VAL A 79 14.27 5.24 8.13
CA VAL A 79 13.87 4.81 9.48
C VAL A 79 12.36 4.62 9.45
N VAL A 80 11.90 3.41 9.75
CA VAL A 80 10.49 3.04 9.73
C VAL A 80 10.02 2.73 11.14
N GLY A 81 8.88 3.30 11.56
CA GLY A 81 8.23 3.01 12.83
C GLY A 81 6.82 2.46 12.64
N GLN A 82 6.67 1.15 12.74
CA GLN A 82 5.36 0.53 12.92
C GLN A 82 5.01 0.57 14.40
N LYS A 83 3.99 1.34 14.77
CA LYS A 83 3.81 1.75 16.16
C LYS A 83 2.38 1.66 16.65
N SER A 84 2.21 1.39 17.95
CA SER A 84 0.99 1.69 18.68
C SER A 84 0.77 3.22 18.79
N ALA A 85 -0.44 3.61 19.15
CA ALA A 85 -0.72 5.00 19.45
C ALA A 85 0.02 5.48 20.70
N GLN A 86 0.29 6.78 20.79
CA GLN A 86 0.84 7.46 21.98
C GLN A 86 2.19 6.91 22.49
N ILE A 87 3.02 6.34 21.62
CA ILE A 87 4.35 5.81 21.94
C ILE A 87 5.46 6.88 21.81
N ALA A 88 5.11 8.14 21.77
CA ALA A 88 6.01 9.30 21.62
C ALA A 88 6.83 9.33 20.31
N TRP A 89 6.37 8.70 19.23
CA TRP A 89 7.06 8.71 17.94
C TRP A 89 7.20 10.12 17.35
N THR A 90 6.10 10.85 17.24
CA THR A 90 6.05 12.20 16.65
C THR A 90 6.96 13.19 17.40
N SER A 91 6.83 13.28 18.73
CA SER A 91 7.66 14.21 19.53
C SER A 91 9.06 13.67 19.76
N GLY A 92 9.21 12.37 20.00
CA GLY A 92 10.46 11.73 20.42
C GLY A 92 11.40 11.34 19.27
N VAL A 93 10.88 10.98 18.11
CA VAL A 93 11.69 10.62 16.93
C VAL A 93 11.72 11.79 15.96
N ILE A 94 10.58 12.16 15.38
CA ILE A 94 10.51 13.22 14.37
C ILE A 94 10.87 14.58 14.96
N GLY A 95 10.31 14.93 16.11
CA GLY A 95 10.58 16.21 16.76
C GLY A 95 12.06 16.41 17.12
N ASN A 96 12.73 15.38 17.67
CA ASN A 96 14.16 15.45 17.97
C ASN A 96 15.03 15.48 16.70
N ALA A 97 14.66 14.76 15.64
CA ALA A 97 15.33 14.85 14.36
C ALA A 97 15.24 16.26 13.75
N LEU A 98 14.03 16.84 13.70
CA LEU A 98 13.79 18.19 13.20
C LEU A 98 14.57 19.23 13.99
N ALA A 99 14.52 19.15 15.32
CA ALA A 99 15.19 20.08 16.19
C ALA A 99 16.73 20.05 16.00
N LYS A 100 17.30 18.88 15.91
CA LYS A 100 18.75 18.69 15.63
C LYS A 100 19.10 19.19 14.22
N TRP A 101 18.29 18.87 13.21
CA TRP A 101 18.54 19.31 11.84
C TRP A 101 18.43 20.84 11.69
N VAL A 102 17.52 21.49 12.38
CA VAL A 102 17.43 22.97 12.38
C VAL A 102 18.65 23.61 13.05
N ASP A 103 19.12 23.05 14.17
CA ASP A 103 20.19 23.66 14.97
C ASP A 103 21.60 23.30 14.50
N SER A 104 21.88 22.01 14.27
CA SER A 104 23.25 21.48 14.16
C SER A 104 23.60 20.88 12.81
N ASP A 105 22.59 20.54 11.97
CA ASP A 105 22.77 19.95 10.63
C ASP A 105 21.75 20.56 9.65
N PRO A 106 21.78 21.89 9.44
CA PRO A 106 20.75 22.59 8.71
C PRO A 106 20.69 22.17 7.24
N SER A 107 19.49 21.88 6.76
CA SER A 107 19.22 21.49 5.40
C SER A 107 17.73 21.70 5.05
N PRO A 108 17.34 21.70 3.77
CA PRO A 108 15.93 21.61 3.40
C PRO A 108 15.26 20.35 3.97
N ILE A 109 14.03 20.49 4.50
CA ILE A 109 13.24 19.41 5.10
C ILE A 109 11.84 19.43 4.50
N LEU A 110 11.33 18.25 4.08
CA LEU A 110 9.96 18.06 3.62
C LEU A 110 9.21 17.14 4.59
N GLY A 111 8.04 17.60 5.09
CA GLY A 111 7.11 16.80 5.86
C GLY A 111 5.86 16.48 5.03
N LEU A 112 5.54 15.19 4.90
CA LEU A 112 4.34 14.70 4.23
C LEU A 112 3.33 14.25 5.28
N PHE A 113 2.09 14.76 5.14
CA PHE A 113 0.95 14.45 6.00
C PHE A 113 -0.23 13.93 5.16
N PRO A 114 -1.18 13.21 5.74
CA PRO A 114 -2.37 12.74 5.04
C PRO A 114 -3.13 13.89 4.36
N LYS A 115 -3.34 14.99 5.08
CA LYS A 115 -4.07 16.17 4.62
C LYS A 115 -3.31 17.45 4.96
N GLU A 116 -3.60 18.53 4.22
CA GLU A 116 -3.04 19.84 4.52
C GLU A 116 -3.48 20.35 5.91
N ALA A 117 -4.70 20.01 6.35
CA ALA A 117 -5.19 20.35 7.70
C ALA A 117 -4.29 19.75 8.78
N SER A 118 -3.97 18.44 8.69
CA SER A 118 -3.08 17.76 9.64
C SER A 118 -1.66 18.36 9.64
N ALA A 119 -1.17 18.81 8.49
CA ALA A 119 0.10 19.54 8.40
C ALA A 119 0.06 20.88 9.14
N LYS A 120 -1.07 21.61 9.07
CA LYS A 120 -1.29 22.87 9.80
C LYS A 120 -1.37 22.65 11.31
N GLU A 121 -2.11 21.63 11.73
CA GLU A 121 -2.21 21.22 13.14
C GLU A 121 -0.84 20.84 13.70
N TYR A 122 -0.07 20.00 13.01
CA TYR A 122 1.29 19.67 13.42
C TYR A 122 2.19 20.91 13.57
N MET A 123 2.10 21.85 12.62
CA MET A 123 2.88 23.09 12.69
C MET A 123 2.52 23.88 13.95
N ALA A 124 1.22 24.09 14.21
CA ALA A 124 0.73 24.92 15.31
C ALA A 124 0.87 24.26 16.69
N GLU A 125 0.66 22.92 16.77
CA GLU A 125 0.58 22.22 18.06
C GLU A 125 1.88 21.53 18.46
N LYS A 126 2.78 21.25 17.50
CA LYS A 126 4.02 20.52 17.76
C LYS A 126 5.27 21.30 17.39
N PHE A 127 5.40 21.78 16.15
CA PHE A 127 6.65 22.39 15.70
C PHE A 127 6.87 23.79 16.28
N GLU A 128 5.90 24.69 16.18
CA GLU A 128 6.04 26.06 16.71
C GLU A 128 6.20 26.07 18.24
N PRO A 129 5.41 25.33 19.03
CA PRO A 129 5.63 25.21 20.47
C PRO A 129 7.01 24.64 20.84
N MET A 130 7.52 23.67 20.06
CA MET A 130 8.87 23.14 20.24
C MET A 130 9.94 24.22 20.03
N VAL A 131 9.78 25.04 18.99
CA VAL A 131 10.70 26.16 18.71
C VAL A 131 10.68 27.17 19.83
N ASP A 132 9.49 27.53 20.32
CA ASP A 132 9.33 28.49 21.40
C ASP A 132 9.86 28.00 22.75
N ALA A 133 9.69 26.72 23.07
CA ALA A 133 10.17 26.13 24.30
C ALA A 133 11.68 25.91 24.31
N THR A 134 12.32 25.68 23.15
CA THR A 134 13.73 25.31 23.04
C THR A 134 14.60 26.52 22.70
N PRO A 135 15.42 27.07 23.64
CA PRO A 135 16.16 28.32 23.43
C PRO A 135 17.06 28.34 22.19
N ARG A 136 17.68 27.19 21.86
CA ARG A 136 18.53 27.10 20.65
C ARG A 136 17.76 27.23 19.34
N LEU A 137 16.53 26.77 19.30
CA LEU A 137 15.68 26.84 18.10
C LEU A 137 15.07 28.24 17.97
N ARG A 138 14.68 28.88 19.08
CA ARG A 138 14.16 30.24 19.12
C ARG A 138 15.13 31.24 18.51
N GLY A 139 16.43 31.02 18.66
CA GLY A 139 17.48 31.83 18.03
C GLY A 139 17.67 31.59 16.52
N LYS A 140 17.05 30.52 15.96
CA LYS A 140 17.18 30.14 14.55
C LYS A 140 15.94 30.47 13.73
N ILE A 141 14.76 30.40 14.33
CA ILE A 141 13.46 30.60 13.66
C ILE A 141 12.72 31.74 14.37
N ASP A 142 12.49 32.81 13.67
CA ASP A 142 11.66 33.92 14.14
C ASP A 142 10.18 33.68 13.80
N LEU A 143 9.44 33.07 14.73
CA LEU A 143 8.01 32.75 14.56
C LEU A 143 7.12 34.03 14.50
N ARG A 144 7.60 35.18 14.98
CA ARG A 144 6.84 36.44 14.99
C ARG A 144 6.95 37.21 13.68
N SER A 145 7.88 36.84 12.82
CA SER A 145 8.09 37.48 11.53
C SER A 145 6.91 37.26 10.58
N ARG A 146 6.34 38.35 10.07
CA ARG A 146 5.29 38.33 9.04
C ARG A 146 5.85 38.28 7.60
N LYS A 147 7.16 38.11 7.43
CA LYS A 147 7.79 38.03 6.11
C LYS A 147 7.32 36.77 5.37
N ALA A 148 7.26 36.84 4.06
CA ALA A 148 6.82 35.73 3.19
C ALA A 148 7.57 34.39 3.40
N GLN A 149 8.70 34.44 4.09
CA GLN A 149 9.57 33.28 4.40
C GLN A 149 9.14 32.50 5.66
N GLN A 150 8.12 32.98 6.40
CA GLN A 150 7.58 32.38 7.62
C GLN A 150 6.07 32.12 7.49
N ARG A 151 5.69 31.43 6.40
CA ARG A 151 4.29 31.04 6.16
C ARG A 151 3.87 29.88 7.08
N GLN A 152 2.57 29.66 7.21
CA GLN A 152 2.01 28.61 8.05
C GLN A 152 2.61 27.22 7.80
N LEU A 153 2.81 26.80 6.55
CA LEU A 153 3.38 25.49 6.17
C LEU A 153 4.83 25.56 5.70
N PHE A 154 5.50 26.72 5.92
CA PHE A 154 6.87 26.93 5.48
C PHE A 154 7.63 27.78 6.50
N LYS A 155 8.70 27.23 7.07
CA LYS A 155 9.57 27.92 8.03
C LYS A 155 11.01 27.91 7.54
N ARG A 156 11.60 29.11 7.36
CA ARG A 156 13.00 29.25 6.97
C ARG A 156 13.88 29.41 8.20
N PHE A 157 15.05 28.83 8.16
CA PHE A 157 16.11 28.99 9.17
C PHE A 157 17.48 29.06 8.46
N PRO A 158 18.55 29.52 9.14
CA PRO A 158 19.89 29.56 8.55
C PRO A 158 20.34 28.20 8.04
N GLY A 159 20.63 28.11 6.74
CA GLY A 159 21.08 26.87 6.08
C GLY A 159 19.98 25.93 5.60
N GLY A 160 18.68 26.25 5.82
CA GLY A 160 17.61 25.38 5.35
C GLY A 160 16.21 25.95 5.51
N PHE A 161 15.24 25.08 5.32
CA PHE A 161 13.82 25.38 5.56
C PHE A 161 13.06 24.08 5.91
N LEU A 162 11.95 24.21 6.59
CA LEU A 162 10.93 23.18 6.75
C LEU A 162 9.73 23.52 5.87
N LYS A 163 9.31 22.59 5.04
CA LYS A 163 8.08 22.65 4.22
C LYS A 163 7.19 21.49 4.56
N LEU A 164 5.94 21.75 4.95
CA LEU A 164 4.92 20.73 5.18
C LEU A 164 3.94 20.69 4.01
N VAL A 165 3.50 19.49 3.63
CA VAL A 165 2.57 19.28 2.51
C VAL A 165 1.57 18.17 2.85
N GLY A 166 0.35 18.30 2.29
CA GLY A 166 -0.62 17.21 2.32
C GLY A 166 -0.43 16.25 1.13
N SER A 167 -0.74 14.98 1.33
CA SER A 167 -0.58 13.91 0.35
C SER A 167 -1.51 14.04 -0.87
N ASN A 168 -2.53 14.88 -0.83
CA ASN A 168 -3.51 15.02 -1.92
C ASN A 168 -3.08 15.95 -3.07
N SER A 169 -1.91 16.62 -2.98
CA SER A 169 -1.43 17.57 -3.98
C SER A 169 -0.13 17.09 -4.64
N PRO A 170 -0.19 16.55 -5.88
CA PRO A 170 1.00 16.07 -6.58
C PRO A 170 2.07 17.14 -6.77
N SER A 171 1.66 18.38 -7.11
CA SER A 171 2.59 19.51 -7.34
C SER A 171 3.33 19.88 -6.06
N SER A 172 2.67 19.85 -4.91
CA SER A 172 3.28 20.20 -3.62
C SER A 172 4.34 19.19 -3.18
N VAL A 173 4.09 17.90 -3.41
CA VAL A 173 5.03 16.80 -3.10
C VAL A 173 6.24 16.82 -4.03
N LYS A 174 6.02 17.06 -5.33
CA LYS A 174 7.09 17.01 -6.35
C LYS A 174 8.01 18.22 -6.39
N SER A 175 7.63 19.35 -5.83
CA SER A 175 8.22 20.66 -6.13
C SER A 175 9.58 20.93 -5.49
N THR A 176 10.07 20.11 -4.54
CA THR A 176 11.21 20.50 -3.70
C THR A 176 12.19 19.36 -3.48
N PRO A 177 13.38 19.37 -4.12
CA PRO A 177 14.46 18.46 -3.75
C PRO A 177 14.93 18.73 -2.30
N THR A 178 15.14 17.69 -1.51
CA THR A 178 15.49 17.80 -0.09
C THR A 178 16.25 16.56 0.39
N PRO A 179 17.30 16.70 1.23
CA PRO A 179 17.98 15.55 1.81
C PRO A 179 17.22 14.91 2.98
N ARG A 180 16.21 15.59 3.52
CA ARG A 180 15.47 15.16 4.71
C ARG A 180 13.98 15.12 4.42
N VAL A 181 13.35 13.96 4.62
CA VAL A 181 11.91 13.75 4.46
C VAL A 181 11.39 13.04 5.70
N PHE A 182 10.20 13.43 6.16
CA PHE A 182 9.44 12.61 7.10
C PHE A 182 7.98 12.48 6.64
N VAL A 183 7.37 11.36 6.99
CA VAL A 183 5.99 11.01 6.68
C VAL A 183 5.29 10.61 7.97
N GLU A 184 4.24 11.32 8.31
CA GLU A 184 3.36 11.02 9.45
C GLU A 184 2.10 10.31 8.97
N GLU A 185 1.75 9.22 9.67
CA GLU A 185 0.59 8.37 9.43
C GLU A 185 0.45 7.99 7.94
N PRO A 186 1.40 7.19 7.42
CA PRO A 186 1.47 6.83 6.00
C PRO A 186 0.23 6.08 5.51
N ASP A 187 -0.47 5.36 6.37
CA ASP A 187 -1.69 4.61 6.05
C ASP A 187 -2.86 5.50 5.65
N ASP A 188 -2.88 6.75 6.15
CA ASP A 188 -3.88 7.76 5.81
C ASP A 188 -3.45 8.61 4.60
N CYS A 189 -2.23 8.42 4.08
CA CYS A 189 -1.74 9.14 2.91
C CYS A 189 -2.36 8.59 1.62
N ASN A 190 -2.43 9.46 0.60
CA ASN A 190 -2.96 9.07 -0.70
C ASN A 190 -1.96 8.21 -1.48
N LEU A 191 -2.28 6.93 -1.65
CA LEU A 191 -1.45 5.95 -2.36
C LEU A 191 -1.64 5.98 -3.89
N ASN A 192 -2.58 6.81 -4.41
CA ASN A 192 -2.77 6.97 -5.85
C ASN A 192 -3.10 8.43 -6.20
N LEU A 193 -2.09 9.25 -6.33
CA LEU A 193 -2.20 10.67 -6.66
C LEU A 193 -2.61 10.87 -8.14
N ARG A 194 -3.90 10.83 -8.42
CA ARG A 194 -4.46 11.10 -9.76
C ARG A 194 -3.77 10.30 -10.88
N GLY A 195 -3.48 9.03 -10.64
CA GLY A 195 -2.76 8.17 -11.58
C GLY A 195 -1.26 8.43 -11.71
N GLN A 196 -0.67 9.28 -10.84
CA GLN A 196 0.77 9.60 -10.85
C GLN A 196 1.58 8.79 -9.83
N GLY A 197 0.96 7.81 -9.19
CA GLY A 197 1.58 6.95 -8.19
C GLY A 197 1.38 7.38 -6.74
N ASP A 198 2.02 6.67 -5.85
CA ASP A 198 1.97 6.83 -4.41
C ASP A 198 2.66 8.11 -3.94
N SER A 199 2.01 8.89 -3.08
CA SER A 199 2.56 10.14 -2.53
C SER A 199 3.83 9.93 -1.71
N ILE A 200 3.97 8.79 -1.02
CA ILE A 200 5.15 8.44 -0.22
C ILE A 200 6.32 8.18 -1.16
N LYS A 201 6.12 7.38 -2.21
CA LYS A 201 7.15 7.12 -3.23
C LYS A 201 7.56 8.39 -3.97
N LEU A 202 6.60 9.29 -4.26
CA LEU A 202 6.92 10.59 -4.86
C LEU A 202 7.74 11.49 -3.92
N ALA A 203 7.53 11.41 -2.61
CA ALA A 203 8.36 12.11 -1.62
C ALA A 203 9.76 11.48 -1.51
N GLU A 204 9.88 10.16 -1.61
CA GLU A 204 11.17 9.45 -1.67
C GLU A 204 12.01 9.88 -2.88
N GLU A 205 11.39 10.15 -4.03
CA GLU A 205 12.09 10.65 -5.22
C GLU A 205 12.81 12.00 -4.97
N ARG A 206 12.40 12.78 -3.96
CA ARG A 206 12.99 14.10 -3.67
C ARG A 206 14.39 14.03 -3.10
N VAL A 207 14.79 12.89 -2.54
CA VAL A 207 16.09 12.71 -1.91
C VAL A 207 17.17 12.13 -2.84
N LYS A 208 16.84 11.71 -4.05
CA LYS A 208 17.73 10.97 -4.97
C LYS A 208 19.05 11.69 -5.32
N THR A 209 19.04 13.02 -5.34
CA THR A 209 20.22 13.81 -5.69
C THR A 209 21.22 13.98 -4.55
N TYR A 210 20.87 13.49 -3.34
CA TYR A 210 21.71 13.68 -2.16
C TYR A 210 22.42 12.39 -1.76
N ALA A 211 23.73 12.48 -1.47
CA ALA A 211 24.56 11.34 -1.09
C ALA A 211 24.18 10.71 0.26
N ARG A 212 23.60 11.49 1.15
CA ARG A 212 23.20 11.05 2.52
C ARG A 212 21.76 11.44 2.81
N PRO A 213 20.79 10.86 2.11
CA PRO A 213 19.38 11.12 2.36
C PRO A 213 18.94 10.52 3.69
N LYS A 214 17.90 11.11 4.30
CA LYS A 214 17.26 10.54 5.48
C LYS A 214 15.75 10.65 5.36
N LEU A 215 15.08 9.50 5.38
CA LEU A 215 13.62 9.42 5.44
C LEU A 215 13.23 8.87 6.79
N ILE A 216 12.21 9.45 7.42
CA ILE A 216 11.58 8.94 8.64
C ILE A 216 10.11 8.71 8.31
N ILE A 217 9.64 7.49 8.44
CA ILE A 217 8.25 7.11 8.16
C ILE A 217 7.70 6.42 9.40
N GLY A 218 6.58 6.86 9.92
CA GLY A 218 5.98 6.19 11.06
C GLY A 218 4.48 6.41 11.16
N GLY A 219 3.79 5.37 11.57
CA GLY A 219 2.34 5.39 11.72
C GLY A 219 1.80 4.18 12.44
N THR A 220 0.53 4.29 12.78
CA THR A 220 -0.28 3.20 13.32
C THR A 220 -0.80 2.36 12.15
N PRO A 221 -0.54 1.04 12.12
CA PRO A 221 -1.02 0.20 11.03
C PRO A 221 -2.54 0.09 11.04
N THR A 222 -3.14 -0.13 9.87
CA THR A 222 -4.58 -0.23 9.71
C THR A 222 -5.02 -1.68 9.38
N ILE A 223 -4.96 -2.07 8.12
CA ILE A 223 -5.49 -3.35 7.63
C ILE A 223 -4.35 -4.16 7.02
N GLU A 224 -4.32 -5.45 7.31
CA GLU A 224 -3.34 -6.36 6.76
C GLU A 224 -3.37 -6.37 5.21
N GLY A 225 -2.19 -6.26 4.61
CA GLY A 225 -2.02 -6.20 3.16
C GLY A 225 -2.30 -4.82 2.53
N VAL A 226 -2.94 -3.88 3.26
CA VAL A 226 -3.25 -2.53 2.77
C VAL A 226 -2.44 -1.46 3.48
N SER A 227 -1.97 -1.75 4.69
CA SER A 227 -1.18 -0.82 5.50
C SER A 227 0.15 -0.45 4.85
N ALA A 228 0.35 0.84 4.59
CA ALA A 228 1.58 1.37 4.00
C ALA A 228 2.77 1.25 4.96
N VAL A 229 2.56 1.49 6.27
CA VAL A 229 3.64 1.37 7.26
C VAL A 229 4.10 -0.07 7.43
N VAL A 230 3.19 -1.04 7.34
CA VAL A 230 3.54 -2.47 7.37
C VAL A 230 4.35 -2.83 6.13
N ALA A 231 3.95 -2.38 4.94
CA ALA A 231 4.69 -2.62 3.70
C ALA A 231 6.12 -2.03 3.77
N GLU A 232 6.29 -0.85 4.36
CA GLU A 232 7.63 -0.27 4.59
C GLU A 232 8.43 -1.06 5.65
N MET A 233 7.77 -1.57 6.69
CA MET A 233 8.40 -2.41 7.72
C MET A 233 8.88 -3.75 7.14
N GLU A 234 8.10 -4.36 6.24
CA GLU A 234 8.48 -5.60 5.54
C GLU A 234 9.78 -5.47 4.73
N ASN A 235 10.09 -4.27 4.22
CA ASN A 235 11.31 -3.96 3.48
C ASN A 235 12.49 -3.53 4.37
N SER A 236 12.36 -3.63 5.70
CA SER A 236 13.37 -3.22 6.68
C SER A 236 14.09 -4.41 7.33
N ASP A 237 15.04 -4.11 8.23
CA ASP A 237 15.69 -5.10 9.08
C ASP A 237 14.83 -5.57 10.26
N LYS A 238 13.59 -5.12 10.38
CA LYS A 238 12.54 -5.59 11.31
C LYS A 238 13.00 -5.70 12.75
N ARG A 239 13.57 -4.62 13.32
CA ARG A 239 14.05 -4.62 14.69
C ARG A 239 12.92 -4.81 15.69
N GLN A 240 13.13 -5.74 16.61
CA GLN A 240 12.25 -6.00 17.75
C GLN A 240 12.88 -5.50 19.05
N ALA A 241 12.04 -4.99 19.93
CA ALA A 241 12.42 -4.56 21.26
C ALA A 241 12.57 -5.77 22.18
N MET A 242 13.77 -6.14 22.54
CA MET A 242 14.08 -7.26 23.42
C MET A 242 14.21 -6.75 24.86
N ILE A 243 13.36 -7.25 25.75
CA ILE A 243 13.27 -6.82 27.15
C ILE A 243 13.79 -7.93 28.05
N PRO A 244 14.88 -7.73 28.82
CA PRO A 244 15.43 -8.77 29.71
C PRO A 244 14.53 -8.98 30.92
N CYS A 245 14.17 -10.22 31.20
CA CYS A 245 13.52 -10.59 32.46
C CYS A 245 14.42 -10.32 33.64
N GLY A 246 13.90 -9.71 34.70
CA GLY A 246 14.68 -9.43 35.92
C GLY A 246 15.02 -10.66 36.73
N ASP A 247 14.30 -11.78 36.55
CA ASP A 247 14.43 -12.99 37.32
C ASP A 247 15.30 -14.04 36.61
N CYS A 248 15.07 -14.33 35.33
CA CYS A 248 15.88 -15.33 34.60
C CYS A 248 16.91 -14.73 33.66
N GLY A 249 16.86 -13.41 33.38
CA GLY A 249 17.79 -12.73 32.48
C GLY A 249 17.47 -12.90 30.99
N GLU A 250 16.58 -13.82 30.58
CA GLU A 250 16.20 -14.04 29.18
C GLU A 250 15.51 -12.81 28.60
N ALA A 251 15.95 -12.40 27.42
CA ALA A 251 15.39 -11.23 26.74
C ALA A 251 14.39 -11.65 25.65
N HIS A 252 13.21 -11.08 25.71
CA HIS A 252 12.12 -11.38 24.76
C HIS A 252 11.31 -10.12 24.41
N PRO A 253 10.59 -10.08 23.28
CA PRO A 253 9.65 -9.01 22.98
C PRO A 253 8.45 -9.08 23.93
N LEU A 254 7.89 -7.90 24.28
CA LEU A 254 6.64 -7.87 25.02
C LEU A 254 5.49 -8.22 24.08
N ASP A 255 4.71 -9.25 24.45
CA ASP A 255 3.54 -9.71 23.72
C ASP A 255 2.29 -9.69 24.60
N PHE A 256 1.17 -9.26 24.03
CA PHE A 256 -0.13 -9.25 24.70
C PHE A 256 -0.65 -10.66 25.06
N GLU A 257 -0.14 -11.70 24.40
CA GLU A 257 -0.45 -13.09 24.77
C GLU A 257 0.07 -13.47 26.16
N ASN A 258 1.08 -12.76 26.66
CA ASN A 258 1.64 -12.93 27.99
C ASN A 258 1.03 -11.98 29.04
N LEU A 259 0.11 -11.12 28.64
CA LEU A 259 -0.66 -10.30 29.56
C LEU A 259 -1.79 -11.15 30.14
N ARG A 260 -1.82 -11.30 31.48
CA ARG A 260 -2.72 -12.16 32.23
C ARG A 260 -3.45 -11.37 33.30
N CYS A 261 -4.57 -11.90 33.78
CA CYS A 261 -5.23 -11.44 34.99
C CYS A 261 -5.76 -12.65 35.79
N LEU A 262 -6.09 -12.43 37.04
CA LEU A 262 -6.72 -13.47 37.88
C LEU A 262 -8.18 -13.69 37.47
N GLU A 263 -8.69 -14.85 37.81
CA GLU A 263 -10.10 -15.21 37.64
C GLU A 263 -10.75 -15.51 39.01
N ASN A 264 -11.96 -15.00 39.19
CA ASN A 264 -12.77 -15.32 40.35
C ASN A 264 -14.03 -16.07 39.89
N PRO A 265 -14.11 -17.40 40.13
CA PRO A 265 -15.26 -18.20 39.69
C PRO A 265 -16.62 -17.78 40.33
N LEU A 266 -16.57 -17.06 41.44
CA LEU A 266 -17.77 -16.55 42.13
C LEU A 266 -18.25 -15.20 41.54
N GLN A 267 -17.49 -14.57 40.69
CA GLN A 267 -17.82 -13.31 40.04
C GLN A 267 -18.31 -13.57 38.61
N ASN A 268 -19.40 -12.91 38.24
CA ASN A 268 -19.90 -12.93 36.87
C ASN A 268 -20.17 -11.50 36.40
N HIS A 269 -19.09 -10.78 36.00
CA HIS A 269 -19.22 -9.43 35.49
C HIS A 269 -19.82 -9.44 34.07
N PRO A 270 -20.76 -8.51 33.73
CA PRO A 270 -21.44 -8.52 32.42
C PRO A 270 -20.50 -8.48 31.21
N ILE A 271 -19.34 -7.86 31.35
CA ILE A 271 -18.34 -7.71 30.25
C ILE A 271 -17.16 -8.67 30.43
N PHE A 272 -16.65 -8.80 31.67
CA PHE A 272 -15.40 -9.52 31.93
C PHE A 272 -15.62 -10.99 32.38
N GLY A 273 -16.84 -11.39 32.63
CA GLY A 273 -17.14 -12.74 33.18
C GLY A 273 -16.46 -12.95 34.55
N THR A 274 -15.67 -14.01 34.65
CA THR A 274 -14.87 -14.34 35.85
C THR A 274 -13.56 -13.60 35.96
N LYS A 275 -13.14 -12.86 34.92
CA LYS A 275 -11.84 -12.20 34.84
C LYS A 275 -11.79 -10.89 35.61
N GLN A 276 -10.66 -10.64 36.28
CA GLN A 276 -10.41 -9.45 37.09
C GLN A 276 -9.29 -8.58 36.45
N PRO A 277 -9.63 -7.69 35.50
CA PRO A 277 -8.64 -6.88 34.75
C PRO A 277 -7.77 -6.02 35.67
N GLU A 278 -8.26 -5.59 36.82
CA GLU A 278 -7.51 -4.80 37.81
C GLU A 278 -6.32 -5.55 38.40
N THR A 279 -6.29 -6.88 38.32
CA THR A 279 -5.20 -7.75 38.79
C THR A 279 -4.17 -8.06 37.69
N ALA A 280 -4.25 -7.38 36.55
CA ALA A 280 -3.41 -7.70 35.40
C ALA A 280 -1.90 -7.66 35.70
N TYR A 281 -1.19 -8.64 35.18
CA TYR A 281 0.25 -8.81 35.27
C TYR A 281 0.78 -9.36 33.95
N TYR A 282 2.08 -9.16 33.74
CA TYR A 282 2.79 -9.78 32.61
C TYR A 282 3.52 -11.04 33.09
N ALA A 283 3.36 -12.16 32.40
CA ALA A 283 4.08 -13.40 32.68
C ALA A 283 5.26 -13.55 31.72
N CYS A 284 6.47 -13.77 32.26
CA CYS A 284 7.63 -14.04 31.45
C CYS A 284 7.44 -15.35 30.65
N PRO A 285 7.55 -15.37 29.31
CA PRO A 285 7.37 -16.59 28.52
C PRO A 285 8.45 -17.65 28.77
N ALA A 286 9.63 -17.26 29.29
CA ALA A 286 10.73 -18.18 29.51
C ALA A 286 10.67 -18.86 30.88
N CYS A 287 10.36 -18.12 31.98
CA CYS A 287 10.40 -18.67 33.34
C CYS A 287 9.07 -18.59 34.10
N GLY A 288 8.05 -17.96 33.55
CA GLY A 288 6.74 -17.81 34.18
C GLY A 288 6.67 -16.76 35.30
N SER A 289 7.77 -16.04 35.61
CA SER A 289 7.73 -14.98 36.62
C SER A 289 6.76 -13.87 36.25
N THR A 290 6.06 -13.35 37.27
CA THR A 290 5.00 -12.35 37.07
C THR A 290 5.53 -10.95 37.35
N TRP A 291 5.23 -9.99 36.46
CA TRP A 291 5.66 -8.60 36.59
C TRP A 291 4.45 -7.68 36.76
N ASN A 292 4.52 -6.82 37.74
CA ASN A 292 3.62 -5.66 37.82
C ASN A 292 4.12 -4.50 36.93
N ASP A 293 3.34 -3.41 36.81
CA ASP A 293 3.68 -2.26 35.97
C ASP A 293 5.05 -1.63 36.33
N ALA A 294 5.38 -1.56 37.62
CA ALA A 294 6.67 -1.00 38.05
C ALA A 294 7.85 -1.87 37.63
N GLN A 295 7.72 -3.18 37.73
CA GLN A 295 8.73 -4.15 37.28
C GLN A 295 8.85 -4.13 35.76
N LYS A 296 7.74 -4.20 35.04
CA LYS A 296 7.69 -4.08 33.57
C LYS A 296 8.43 -2.81 33.10
N ASN A 297 8.09 -1.64 33.66
CA ASN A 297 8.72 -0.39 33.28
C ASN A 297 10.22 -0.33 33.66
N ARG A 298 10.64 -0.99 34.73
CA ARG A 298 12.06 -1.14 35.10
C ARG A 298 12.80 -1.98 34.06
N TYR A 299 12.22 -3.07 33.59
CA TYR A 299 12.84 -3.96 32.63
C TYR A 299 12.87 -3.33 31.23
N VAL A 300 11.84 -2.63 30.83
CA VAL A 300 11.83 -1.83 29.59
C VAL A 300 12.99 -0.84 29.53
N ARG A 301 13.41 -0.24 30.66
CA ARG A 301 14.59 0.65 30.66
C ARG A 301 15.89 -0.04 30.29
N LYS A 302 15.98 -1.37 30.44
CA LYS A 302 17.14 -2.18 30.14
C LYS A 302 17.07 -2.92 28.81
N GLY A 303 16.05 -2.65 28.00
CA GLY A 303 15.83 -3.28 26.71
C GLY A 303 16.85 -2.88 25.65
N SER A 304 16.83 -3.57 24.55
CA SER A 304 17.66 -3.32 23.37
C SER A 304 16.89 -3.60 22.08
N TRP A 305 17.38 -3.04 20.98
CA TRP A 305 16.84 -3.32 19.65
C TRP A 305 17.67 -4.40 18.94
N VAL A 306 16.99 -5.45 18.46
CA VAL A 306 17.62 -6.56 17.73
C VAL A 306 16.97 -6.69 16.35
N ALA A 307 17.80 -6.66 15.29
CA ALA A 307 17.35 -6.88 13.93
C ALA A 307 17.00 -8.38 13.73
N THR A 308 15.85 -8.64 13.09
CA THR A 308 15.35 -9.99 12.77
C THR A 308 15.43 -10.32 11.29
N ALA A 309 15.81 -9.36 10.44
CA ALA A 309 16.02 -9.52 9.02
C ALA A 309 17.30 -8.82 8.55
N PRO A 310 17.84 -9.16 7.37
CA PRO A 310 19.06 -8.56 6.84
C PRO A 310 18.91 -7.06 6.61
N PHE A 311 19.88 -6.28 7.06
CA PHE A 311 19.91 -4.84 6.85
C PHE A 311 20.26 -4.48 5.39
N ARG A 312 19.41 -3.65 4.76
CA ARG A 312 19.58 -3.16 3.38
C ARG A 312 19.42 -1.64 3.28
N GLY A 313 19.87 -0.91 4.30
CA GLY A 313 19.76 0.56 4.38
C GLY A 313 18.42 1.06 4.93
N VAL A 314 17.55 0.17 5.40
CA VAL A 314 16.27 0.50 6.04
C VAL A 314 16.26 -0.09 7.45
N ALA A 315 16.17 0.76 8.48
CA ALA A 315 16.01 0.36 9.86
C ALA A 315 14.54 0.43 10.26
N GLY A 316 13.93 -0.69 10.59
CA GLY A 316 12.52 -0.78 10.99
C GLY A 316 12.37 -1.09 12.47
N PHE A 317 11.43 -0.43 13.13
CA PHE A 317 11.19 -0.54 14.57
C PHE A 317 9.72 -0.85 14.81
N TYR A 318 9.45 -1.92 15.54
CA TYR A 318 8.10 -2.27 15.96
C TYR A 318 7.85 -1.89 17.41
N PHE A 319 6.78 -1.15 17.67
CA PHE A 319 6.39 -0.67 18.99
C PHE A 319 4.95 -1.09 19.30
N ASN A 320 4.75 -1.67 20.49
CA ASN A 320 3.42 -1.88 21.05
C ASN A 320 3.22 -1.12 22.38
N GLU A 321 2.00 -0.97 22.81
CA GLU A 321 1.63 -0.15 23.98
C GLU A 321 2.17 -0.72 25.33
N LEU A 322 2.49 -2.03 25.42
CA LEU A 322 3.13 -2.61 26.61
C LEU A 322 4.50 -1.99 26.92
N MET A 323 5.19 -1.44 25.90
CA MET A 323 6.46 -0.74 26.11
C MET A 323 6.26 0.63 26.79
N SER A 324 5.07 1.20 26.71
CA SER A 324 4.76 2.54 27.23
C SER A 324 4.76 2.56 28.77
N PRO A 325 5.46 3.53 29.40
CA PRO A 325 5.39 3.73 30.83
C PRO A 325 4.30 4.70 31.27
N PHE A 326 3.51 5.23 30.34
CA PHE A 326 2.48 6.22 30.64
C PHE A 326 1.31 5.64 31.44
N PRO A 327 0.66 6.44 32.29
CA PRO A 327 -0.43 5.95 33.17
C PRO A 327 -1.62 5.33 32.42
N GLY A 328 -1.92 5.81 31.20
CA GLY A 328 -2.98 5.27 30.33
C GLY A 328 -2.65 3.90 29.74
N SER A 329 -1.38 3.47 29.81
CA SER A 329 -0.91 2.18 29.28
C SER A 329 -0.60 1.16 30.40
N ARG A 330 -1.23 1.30 31.57
CA ARG A 330 -1.17 0.29 32.65
C ARG A 330 -1.75 -1.02 32.17
N MET A 331 -1.17 -2.12 32.62
CA MET A 331 -1.60 -3.46 32.22
C MET A 331 -3.06 -3.75 32.57
N SER A 332 -3.58 -3.22 33.68
CA SER A 332 -4.98 -3.32 34.06
C SER A 332 -5.92 -2.67 33.01
N LEU A 333 -5.59 -1.45 32.57
CA LEU A 333 -6.37 -0.73 31.54
C LEU A 333 -6.26 -1.41 30.17
N LEU A 334 -5.09 -1.96 29.81
CA LEU A 334 -4.93 -2.72 28.58
C LEU A 334 -5.73 -4.03 28.59
N MET A 335 -5.76 -4.72 29.73
CA MET A 335 -6.59 -5.92 29.92
C MET A 335 -8.08 -5.59 29.85
N GLU A 336 -8.52 -4.52 30.49
CA GLU A 336 -9.89 -4.03 30.41
C GLU A 336 -10.31 -3.71 28.98
N LYS A 337 -9.49 -2.93 28.24
CA LYS A 337 -9.71 -2.64 26.80
C LYS A 337 -9.83 -3.92 25.98
N TRP A 338 -8.96 -4.89 26.22
CA TRP A 338 -8.95 -6.16 25.51
C TRP A 338 -10.22 -6.98 25.76
N LEU A 339 -10.60 -7.14 27.02
CA LEU A 339 -11.80 -7.92 27.40
C LEU A 339 -13.07 -7.24 26.90
N THR A 340 -13.16 -5.91 26.96
CA THR A 340 -14.27 -5.14 26.40
C THR A 340 -14.37 -5.37 24.89
N ALA A 341 -13.23 -5.29 24.18
CA ALA A 341 -13.20 -5.51 22.74
C ALA A 341 -13.65 -6.93 22.33
N LEU A 342 -13.29 -7.95 23.13
CA LEU A 342 -13.76 -9.32 22.90
C LEU A 342 -15.26 -9.49 23.20
N HIS A 343 -15.75 -8.83 24.23
CA HIS A 343 -17.19 -8.82 24.56
C HIS A 343 -18.00 -8.18 23.42
N ASP A 344 -17.58 -7.03 22.92
CA ASP A 344 -18.26 -6.33 21.84
C ASP A 344 -18.21 -7.13 20.53
N LEU A 345 -17.06 -7.78 20.23
CA LEU A 345 -16.94 -8.70 19.11
C LEU A 345 -17.96 -9.84 19.20
N SER A 346 -18.19 -10.42 20.40
CA SER A 346 -19.17 -11.49 20.59
C SER A 346 -20.60 -11.04 20.31
N ARG A 347 -20.85 -9.73 20.35
CA ARG A 347 -22.14 -9.08 20.03
C ARG A 347 -22.21 -8.58 18.58
N GLY A 348 -21.16 -8.85 17.76
CA GLY A 348 -21.08 -8.48 16.34
C GLY A 348 -20.42 -7.13 16.05
N ASP A 349 -19.90 -6.43 17.07
CA ASP A 349 -19.14 -5.20 16.89
C ASP A 349 -17.62 -5.46 16.94
N ALA A 350 -16.98 -5.49 15.79
CA ALA A 350 -15.52 -5.64 15.66
C ALA A 350 -14.75 -4.32 15.86
N GLY A 351 -15.43 -3.17 15.91
CA GLY A 351 -14.79 -1.85 15.96
C GLY A 351 -13.77 -1.71 17.10
N PRO A 352 -14.14 -2.00 18.35
CA PRO A 352 -13.21 -1.92 19.49
C PRO A 352 -12.01 -2.87 19.38
N LEU A 353 -12.20 -4.07 18.81
CA LEU A 353 -11.10 -5.01 18.59
C LEU A 353 -10.13 -4.51 17.51
N ILE A 354 -10.65 -3.96 16.41
CA ILE A 354 -9.83 -3.33 15.37
C ILE A 354 -8.98 -2.19 15.97
N ALA A 355 -9.63 -1.32 16.75
CA ALA A 355 -8.94 -0.22 17.42
C ALA A 355 -7.86 -0.72 18.39
N PHE A 356 -8.12 -1.77 19.15
CA PHE A 356 -7.14 -2.38 20.07
C PHE A 356 -5.94 -2.98 19.32
N VAL A 357 -6.19 -3.75 18.27
CA VAL A 357 -5.12 -4.37 17.46
C VAL A 357 -4.25 -3.29 16.82
N ASN A 358 -4.86 -2.29 16.21
CA ASN A 358 -4.12 -1.24 15.52
C ASN A 358 -3.40 -0.30 16.50
N SER A 359 -4.13 0.22 17.49
CA SER A 359 -3.64 1.30 18.35
C SER A 359 -2.89 0.81 19.58
N SER A 360 -3.20 -0.37 20.16
CA SER A 360 -2.51 -0.89 21.34
C SER A 360 -1.45 -1.95 20.97
N LYS A 361 -1.82 -2.94 20.13
CA LYS A 361 -0.82 -3.90 19.65
C LYS A 361 0.16 -3.31 18.63
N GLY A 362 -0.23 -2.27 17.86
CA GLY A 362 0.59 -1.72 16.77
C GLY A 362 0.70 -2.70 15.58
N LEU A 363 -0.32 -3.53 15.40
CA LEU A 363 -0.41 -4.54 14.34
C LEU A 363 -1.56 -4.22 13.38
N PRO A 364 -1.46 -4.60 12.10
CA PRO A 364 -2.58 -4.49 11.19
C PRO A 364 -3.69 -5.47 11.59
N TYR A 365 -4.94 -5.04 11.44
CA TYR A 365 -6.08 -5.92 11.70
C TYR A 365 -6.32 -6.85 10.49
N THR A 366 -6.44 -8.15 10.77
CA THR A 366 -6.76 -9.16 9.76
C THR A 366 -8.25 -9.41 9.74
N TYR A 367 -8.89 -9.08 8.63
CA TYR A 367 -10.28 -9.49 8.39
C TYR A 367 -10.28 -10.97 8.00
N LYS A 368 -10.72 -11.83 8.93
CA LYS A 368 -10.97 -13.24 8.63
C LYS A 368 -12.36 -13.34 8.01
N GLY A 369 -12.43 -13.63 6.70
CA GLY A 369 -13.66 -14.07 6.05
C GLY A 369 -13.73 -15.60 6.07
N ASP A 370 -14.94 -16.16 5.93
CA ASP A 370 -15.16 -17.62 5.78
C ASP A 370 -14.74 -18.12 4.38
N MET A 371 -13.78 -17.44 3.74
CA MET A 371 -13.25 -17.83 2.43
C MET A 371 -12.25 -18.98 2.59
N PRO A 372 -12.25 -19.93 1.67
CA PRO A 372 -11.19 -20.93 1.63
C PRO A 372 -9.84 -20.27 1.37
N THR A 373 -8.76 -20.86 1.86
CA THR A 373 -7.41 -20.48 1.44
C THR A 373 -7.16 -20.85 -0.02
N ALA A 374 -6.18 -20.23 -0.67
CA ALA A 374 -5.77 -20.59 -2.03
C ALA A 374 -5.48 -22.09 -2.15
N GLY A 375 -4.76 -22.67 -1.17
CA GLY A 375 -4.48 -24.11 -1.12
C GLY A 375 -5.75 -24.97 -0.98
N ALA A 376 -6.67 -24.60 -0.07
CA ALA A 376 -7.92 -25.34 0.10
C ALA A 376 -8.84 -25.30 -1.14
N LEU A 377 -8.81 -24.20 -1.92
CA LEU A 377 -9.52 -24.16 -3.19
C LEU A 377 -8.82 -25.01 -4.26
N GLN A 378 -7.50 -25.02 -4.27
CA GLN A 378 -6.70 -25.85 -5.16
C GLN A 378 -6.93 -27.36 -4.92
N GLU A 379 -7.06 -27.81 -3.68
CA GLU A 379 -7.39 -29.20 -3.32
C GLU A 379 -8.76 -29.66 -3.85
N ARG A 380 -9.65 -28.71 -4.25
CA ARG A 380 -10.97 -28.99 -4.84
C ARG A 380 -10.99 -28.99 -6.37
N GLU A 381 -9.82 -28.98 -7.04
CA GLU A 381 -9.72 -29.12 -8.49
C GLU A 381 -10.45 -30.37 -8.98
N LEU A 382 -11.24 -30.21 -10.07
CA LEU A 382 -11.89 -31.35 -10.71
C LEU A 382 -10.97 -32.00 -11.72
N ASP A 383 -11.20 -33.28 -11.99
CA ASP A 383 -10.40 -34.12 -12.90
C ASP A 383 -10.76 -33.87 -14.38
N TYR A 384 -10.47 -32.64 -14.88
CA TYR A 384 -10.50 -32.33 -16.30
C TYR A 384 -9.33 -31.40 -16.67
N GLU A 385 -8.95 -31.43 -17.94
CA GLU A 385 -7.82 -30.68 -18.47
C GLU A 385 -8.24 -29.25 -18.89
N ALA A 386 -7.27 -28.33 -18.90
CA ALA A 386 -7.43 -27.02 -19.52
C ALA A 386 -7.95 -27.12 -20.98
N ASN A 387 -8.62 -26.11 -21.47
CA ASN A 387 -9.26 -26.06 -22.80
C ASN A 387 -10.41 -27.07 -23.02
N THR A 388 -10.83 -27.77 -21.97
CA THR A 388 -11.94 -28.71 -22.02
C THR A 388 -13.15 -28.15 -21.33
N VAL A 389 -14.33 -28.23 -21.94
CA VAL A 389 -15.59 -27.81 -21.32
C VAL A 389 -16.23 -29.02 -20.65
N PRO A 390 -16.38 -29.05 -19.30
CA PRO A 390 -17.02 -30.14 -18.58
C PRO A 390 -18.47 -30.37 -18.99
N ILE A 391 -19.02 -31.53 -18.60
CA ILE A 391 -20.36 -32.00 -18.97
C ILE A 391 -21.46 -30.97 -18.69
N GLY A 392 -21.36 -30.26 -17.59
CA GLY A 392 -22.31 -29.23 -17.16
C GLY A 392 -22.18 -27.90 -17.89
N GLY A 393 -21.06 -27.61 -18.55
CA GLY A 393 -20.77 -26.34 -19.23
C GLY A 393 -21.50 -26.24 -20.58
N LEU A 394 -22.40 -25.28 -20.74
CA LEU A 394 -23.23 -25.11 -21.91
C LEU A 394 -23.10 -23.72 -22.56
N ILE A 395 -22.58 -22.75 -21.84
CA ILE A 395 -22.36 -21.37 -22.33
C ILE A 395 -20.95 -20.95 -21.92
N LEU A 396 -20.09 -20.64 -22.89
CA LEU A 396 -18.73 -20.20 -22.65
C LEU A 396 -18.64 -18.68 -22.77
N VAL A 397 -17.98 -18.03 -21.80
CA VAL A 397 -17.77 -16.59 -21.76
C VAL A 397 -16.32 -16.25 -21.46
N ALA A 398 -15.93 -15.00 -21.77
CA ALA A 398 -14.59 -14.49 -21.47
C ALA A 398 -14.66 -13.22 -20.64
N GLY A 399 -13.82 -13.16 -19.61
CA GLY A 399 -13.47 -11.94 -18.87
C GLY A 399 -12.02 -11.58 -19.15
N ILE A 400 -11.78 -10.30 -19.52
CA ILE A 400 -10.48 -9.85 -20.03
C ILE A 400 -10.06 -8.57 -19.31
N ASP A 401 -8.84 -8.60 -18.78
CA ASP A 401 -8.18 -7.44 -18.20
C ASP A 401 -6.97 -7.02 -19.03
N ILE A 402 -6.83 -5.72 -19.31
CA ILE A 402 -5.78 -5.17 -20.15
C ILE A 402 -4.76 -4.43 -19.30
N GLN A 403 -3.51 -4.90 -19.38
CA GLN A 403 -2.36 -4.28 -18.75
C GLN A 403 -1.47 -3.57 -19.79
N HIS A 404 -0.41 -2.89 -19.36
CA HIS A 404 0.50 -2.20 -20.28
C HIS A 404 1.33 -3.15 -21.16
N ASP A 405 1.66 -4.33 -20.62
CA ASP A 405 2.62 -5.30 -21.17
C ASP A 405 1.99 -6.65 -21.51
N ARG A 406 0.67 -6.80 -21.31
CA ARG A 406 -0.05 -8.07 -21.51
C ARG A 406 -1.55 -7.91 -21.50
N ILE A 407 -2.23 -8.96 -21.97
CA ILE A 407 -3.67 -9.17 -21.79
C ILE A 407 -3.87 -10.43 -20.93
N GLU A 408 -4.71 -10.34 -19.91
CA GLU A 408 -5.11 -11.48 -19.08
C GLU A 408 -6.54 -11.89 -19.41
N VAL A 409 -6.74 -13.20 -19.59
CA VAL A 409 -8.00 -13.78 -20.09
C VAL A 409 -8.41 -14.93 -19.20
N VAL A 410 -9.65 -14.90 -18.72
CA VAL A 410 -10.33 -16.04 -18.13
C VAL A 410 -11.45 -16.50 -19.06
N LEU A 411 -11.43 -17.77 -19.44
CA LEU A 411 -12.52 -18.45 -20.10
C LEU A 411 -13.26 -19.31 -19.08
N ARG A 412 -14.56 -19.07 -18.92
CA ARG A 412 -15.40 -19.78 -17.95
C ARG A 412 -16.68 -20.30 -18.61
N ALA A 413 -16.93 -21.58 -18.45
CA ALA A 413 -18.17 -22.22 -18.87
C ALA A 413 -19.22 -22.12 -17.75
N TYR A 414 -20.46 -21.90 -18.14
CA TYR A 414 -21.62 -21.83 -17.25
C TYR A 414 -22.68 -22.84 -17.65
N GLY A 415 -23.35 -23.39 -16.64
CA GLY A 415 -24.44 -24.33 -16.80
C GLY A 415 -25.66 -23.99 -15.96
N ARG A 416 -26.48 -25.03 -15.71
CA ARG A 416 -27.73 -24.93 -14.94
C ARG A 416 -27.45 -24.39 -13.53
N GLY A 417 -28.33 -23.51 -13.06
CA GLY A 417 -28.17 -22.92 -11.71
C GLY A 417 -26.95 -22.04 -11.53
N GLU A 418 -26.35 -21.55 -12.63
CA GLU A 418 -25.12 -20.73 -12.62
C GLU A 418 -23.89 -21.51 -12.07
N GLU A 419 -23.90 -22.82 -12.04
CA GLU A 419 -22.70 -23.62 -11.82
C GLU A 419 -21.68 -23.32 -12.90
N SER A 420 -20.39 -23.23 -12.55
CA SER A 420 -19.38 -22.71 -13.46
C SER A 420 -18.05 -23.43 -13.36
N TRP A 421 -17.36 -23.56 -14.48
CA TRP A 421 -16.10 -24.26 -14.65
C TRP A 421 -15.08 -23.38 -15.34
N LEU A 422 -13.89 -23.25 -14.76
CA LEU A 422 -12.76 -22.62 -15.41
C LEU A 422 -12.36 -23.49 -16.62
N VAL A 423 -12.36 -22.92 -17.83
CA VAL A 423 -11.90 -23.63 -19.04
C VAL A 423 -10.44 -23.30 -19.31
N GLN A 424 -10.06 -22.03 -19.16
CA GLN A 424 -8.68 -21.60 -19.35
C GLN A 424 -8.41 -20.27 -18.63
N TYR A 425 -7.20 -20.11 -18.10
CA TYR A 425 -6.59 -18.85 -17.72
C TYR A 425 -5.32 -18.64 -18.53
N ILE A 426 -5.24 -17.53 -19.24
CA ILE A 426 -4.17 -17.24 -20.21
C ILE A 426 -3.62 -15.83 -19.97
N ARG A 427 -2.31 -15.68 -20.10
CA ARG A 427 -1.61 -14.39 -20.21
C ARG A 427 -0.99 -14.28 -21.60
N ILE A 428 -1.31 -13.22 -22.32
CA ILE A 428 -0.77 -12.93 -23.65
C ILE A 428 0.13 -11.72 -23.50
N PHE A 429 1.43 -11.89 -23.66
CA PHE A 429 2.41 -10.80 -23.52
C PHE A 429 2.53 -10.02 -24.83
N GLY A 430 2.61 -8.69 -24.74
CA GLY A 430 2.71 -7.79 -25.87
C GLY A 430 2.51 -6.35 -25.46
N THR A 431 2.21 -5.46 -26.41
CA THR A 431 1.94 -4.04 -26.17
C THR A 431 0.51 -3.68 -26.52
N PRO A 432 -0.49 -3.96 -25.66
CA PRO A 432 -1.92 -3.77 -25.98
C PRO A 432 -2.31 -2.33 -26.32
N GLY A 433 -1.48 -1.34 -25.95
CA GLY A 433 -1.66 0.06 -26.35
C GLY A 433 -1.49 0.30 -27.85
N VAL A 434 -0.87 -0.64 -28.59
CA VAL A 434 -0.66 -0.61 -30.02
C VAL A 434 -1.63 -1.60 -30.69
N TYR A 435 -2.53 -1.11 -31.52
CA TYR A 435 -3.57 -1.97 -32.16
C TYR A 435 -2.99 -3.01 -33.12
N GLU A 436 -1.88 -2.70 -33.73
CA GLU A 436 -1.16 -3.53 -34.70
C GLU A 436 -0.25 -4.59 -34.03
N ASP A 437 -0.15 -4.60 -32.70
CA ASP A 437 0.64 -5.58 -31.96
C ASP A 437 0.01 -6.98 -32.10
N PRO A 438 0.82 -8.05 -32.26
CA PRO A 438 0.35 -9.45 -32.38
C PRO A 438 -0.55 -9.90 -31.25
N VAL A 439 -0.45 -9.31 -30.05
CA VAL A 439 -1.28 -9.64 -28.88
C VAL A 439 -2.76 -9.65 -29.16
N TRP A 440 -3.23 -8.79 -30.08
CA TRP A 440 -4.64 -8.73 -30.50
C TRP A 440 -5.04 -9.87 -31.44
N ALA A 441 -4.12 -10.36 -32.26
CA ALA A 441 -4.34 -11.55 -33.10
C ALA A 441 -4.35 -12.82 -32.25
N ASP A 442 -3.49 -12.92 -31.26
CA ASP A 442 -3.48 -14.03 -30.31
C ASP A 442 -4.76 -14.06 -29.46
N LEU A 443 -5.24 -12.90 -29.03
CA LEU A 443 -6.55 -12.79 -28.37
C LEU A 443 -7.68 -13.25 -29.28
N ASP A 444 -7.67 -12.87 -30.56
CA ASP A 444 -8.66 -13.35 -31.53
C ASP A 444 -8.61 -14.87 -31.69
N ALA A 445 -7.44 -15.45 -31.79
CA ALA A 445 -7.27 -16.91 -31.90
C ALA A 445 -7.91 -17.64 -30.72
N ILE A 446 -7.78 -17.12 -29.52
CA ILE A 446 -8.40 -17.68 -28.30
C ILE A 446 -9.93 -17.51 -28.32
N LEU A 447 -10.43 -16.35 -28.65
CA LEU A 447 -11.86 -16.04 -28.54
C LEU A 447 -12.71 -16.65 -29.69
N PHE A 448 -12.14 -16.85 -30.87
CA PHE A 448 -12.83 -17.45 -32.02
C PHE A 448 -12.62 -18.97 -32.11
N HIS A 449 -11.75 -19.55 -31.25
CA HIS A 449 -11.61 -20.98 -31.14
C HIS A 449 -12.90 -21.63 -30.61
N LYS A 450 -13.21 -22.84 -31.13
CA LYS A 450 -14.31 -23.66 -30.59
C LYS A 450 -13.77 -24.71 -29.65
N TYR A 451 -14.09 -24.59 -28.37
CA TYR A 451 -13.62 -25.49 -27.31
C TYR A 451 -14.41 -26.80 -27.29
N ARG A 452 -13.72 -27.93 -27.19
CA ARG A 452 -14.34 -29.22 -27.13
C ARG A 452 -14.97 -29.48 -25.76
N SER A 453 -16.23 -29.91 -25.75
CA SER A 453 -16.87 -30.44 -24.55
C SER A 453 -16.54 -31.92 -24.37
N VAL A 454 -16.51 -32.38 -23.10
CA VAL A 454 -16.43 -33.80 -22.75
C VAL A 454 -17.52 -34.64 -23.45
N ARG A 455 -18.65 -34.00 -23.78
CA ARG A 455 -19.75 -34.65 -24.55
C ARG A 455 -19.51 -34.69 -26.06
N GLY A 456 -18.37 -34.22 -26.55
CA GLY A 456 -18.01 -34.26 -27.95
C GLY A 456 -18.44 -33.10 -28.83
N PHE A 457 -19.30 -32.17 -28.34
CA PHE A 457 -19.67 -30.97 -29.10
C PHE A 457 -18.67 -29.83 -28.91
N LYS A 458 -18.61 -28.92 -29.87
CA LYS A 458 -17.74 -27.72 -29.82
C LYS A 458 -18.52 -26.49 -29.39
N ILE A 459 -17.98 -25.74 -28.45
CA ILE A 459 -18.61 -24.51 -27.94
C ILE A 459 -17.70 -23.30 -28.22
N GLY A 460 -18.24 -22.30 -28.90
CA GLY A 460 -17.58 -21.01 -29.05
C GLY A 460 -17.90 -20.05 -27.90
N VAL A 461 -17.08 -19.00 -27.75
CA VAL A 461 -17.31 -17.94 -26.77
C VAL A 461 -18.55 -17.13 -27.16
N SER A 462 -19.54 -17.05 -26.27
CA SER A 462 -20.83 -16.38 -26.52
C SER A 462 -20.80 -14.92 -26.12
N ALA A 463 -20.07 -14.56 -25.07
CA ALA A 463 -19.98 -13.19 -24.55
C ALA A 463 -18.58 -12.88 -24.02
N VAL A 464 -18.15 -11.65 -24.27
CA VAL A 464 -16.84 -11.15 -23.88
C VAL A 464 -17.00 -9.80 -23.15
N SER A 465 -16.42 -9.69 -21.97
CA SER A 465 -16.32 -8.42 -21.23
C SER A 465 -14.86 -8.03 -21.09
N LEU A 466 -14.48 -6.89 -21.66
CA LEU A 466 -13.11 -6.45 -21.77
C LEU A 466 -12.93 -5.08 -21.13
N ASP A 467 -12.02 -4.98 -20.16
CA ASP A 467 -11.78 -3.73 -19.42
C ASP A 467 -11.18 -2.63 -20.31
N THR A 468 -11.67 -1.42 -20.09
CA THR A 468 -11.24 -0.21 -20.80
C THR A 468 -10.92 0.94 -19.85
N SER A 469 -10.64 0.64 -18.61
CA SER A 469 -10.41 1.64 -17.54
C SER A 469 -9.09 2.36 -17.70
N ASP A 470 -8.06 1.71 -18.28
CA ASP A 470 -6.77 2.35 -18.53
C ASP A 470 -6.84 3.33 -19.72
N GLY A 471 -6.49 4.58 -19.42
CA GLY A 471 -6.51 5.66 -20.43
C GLY A 471 -5.45 5.53 -21.53
N THR A 472 -4.39 4.76 -21.33
CA THR A 472 -3.27 4.61 -22.29
C THR A 472 -3.53 3.53 -23.33
N THR A 473 -4.21 2.45 -22.96
CA THR A 473 -4.55 1.33 -23.86
C THR A 473 -5.93 1.48 -24.50
N SER A 474 -6.76 2.41 -24.03
CA SER A 474 -8.18 2.49 -24.35
C SER A 474 -8.49 2.72 -25.85
N ASP A 475 -7.66 3.43 -26.62
CA ASP A 475 -7.92 3.67 -28.04
C ASP A 475 -7.79 2.39 -28.88
N ALA A 476 -6.73 1.59 -28.67
CA ALA A 476 -6.54 0.29 -29.32
C ALA A 476 -7.67 -0.68 -28.93
N THR A 477 -8.00 -0.73 -27.64
CA THR A 477 -9.08 -1.55 -27.09
C THR A 477 -10.43 -1.22 -27.72
N TYR A 478 -10.82 0.06 -27.82
CA TYR A 478 -12.09 0.45 -28.44
C TYR A 478 -12.12 0.11 -29.93
N LYS A 479 -11.00 0.29 -30.66
CA LYS A 479 -10.88 -0.10 -32.06
C LYS A 479 -11.09 -1.62 -32.22
N TRP A 480 -10.45 -2.43 -31.37
CA TRP A 480 -10.62 -3.88 -31.35
C TRP A 480 -12.08 -4.28 -31.07
N VAL A 481 -12.69 -3.79 -29.99
CA VAL A 481 -14.09 -4.10 -29.63
C VAL A 481 -15.03 -3.75 -30.78
N ARG A 482 -14.89 -2.56 -31.38
CA ARG A 482 -15.72 -2.14 -32.52
C ARG A 482 -15.64 -3.09 -33.71
N ASN A 483 -14.43 -3.57 -34.02
CA ASN A 483 -14.23 -4.48 -35.12
C ASN A 483 -14.81 -5.86 -34.85
N ARG A 484 -14.82 -6.32 -33.59
CA ARG A 484 -15.29 -7.67 -33.19
C ARG A 484 -16.79 -7.75 -32.97
N GLN A 485 -17.45 -6.66 -32.57
CA GLN A 485 -18.92 -6.61 -32.52
C GLN A 485 -19.60 -6.96 -33.84
N ARG A 486 -18.88 -7.02 -34.97
CA ARG A 486 -19.34 -7.37 -36.30
C ARG A 486 -19.00 -8.79 -36.74
N LYS A 487 -18.36 -9.62 -35.88
CA LYS A 487 -17.78 -10.90 -36.26
C LYS A 487 -18.14 -12.04 -35.28
N GLY A 488 -19.37 -12.53 -35.35
CA GLY A 488 -19.70 -13.88 -34.87
C GLY A 488 -19.79 -14.11 -33.35
N ILE A 489 -19.32 -13.20 -32.50
CA ILE A 489 -19.55 -13.26 -31.04
C ILE A 489 -20.76 -12.38 -30.72
N GLU A 490 -21.77 -12.97 -30.05
CA GLU A 490 -23.04 -12.29 -29.79
C GLU A 490 -22.89 -11.02 -28.96
N PHE A 491 -22.02 -11.07 -27.91
CA PHE A 491 -21.80 -9.93 -27.03
C PHE A 491 -20.29 -9.67 -26.85
N VAL A 492 -19.75 -8.64 -27.50
CA VAL A 492 -18.42 -8.08 -27.23
C VAL A 492 -18.58 -6.70 -26.62
N MET A 493 -18.27 -6.59 -25.34
CA MET A 493 -18.56 -5.42 -24.52
C MET A 493 -17.30 -4.75 -24.00
N ALA A 494 -17.17 -3.44 -24.26
CA ALA A 494 -16.23 -2.58 -23.55
C ALA A 494 -16.83 -2.26 -22.18
N ILE A 495 -16.09 -2.50 -21.10
CA ILE A 495 -16.58 -2.33 -19.74
C ILE A 495 -15.72 -1.36 -18.94
N LYS A 496 -16.25 -0.85 -17.82
CA LYS A 496 -15.56 -0.16 -16.75
C LYS A 496 -16.13 -0.53 -15.41
N GLY A 497 -15.27 -0.69 -14.40
CA GLY A 497 -15.70 -0.92 -13.03
C GLY A 497 -16.45 0.28 -12.46
N SER A 498 -17.51 0.02 -11.68
CA SER A 498 -18.22 1.04 -10.92
C SER A 498 -17.46 1.42 -9.67
N SER A 499 -17.43 2.71 -9.34
CA SER A 499 -16.97 3.20 -8.04
C SER A 499 -18.01 3.09 -6.92
N LEU A 500 -19.26 2.75 -7.26
CA LEU A 500 -20.35 2.57 -6.30
C LEU A 500 -20.43 1.11 -5.86
N THR A 501 -20.61 0.89 -4.57
CA THR A 501 -20.63 -0.45 -3.95
C THR A 501 -21.92 -1.22 -4.23
N ASP A 502 -23.00 -0.54 -4.56
CA ASP A 502 -24.34 -1.09 -4.79
C ASP A 502 -24.74 -1.25 -6.25
N SER A 503 -23.83 -0.94 -7.19
CA SER A 503 -24.09 -1.08 -8.63
C SER A 503 -24.43 -2.52 -9.02
N GLU A 504 -25.37 -2.68 -9.94
CA GLU A 504 -25.71 -4.00 -10.50
C GLU A 504 -24.52 -4.60 -11.25
N ILE A 505 -24.37 -5.95 -11.17
CA ILE A 505 -23.28 -6.66 -11.85
C ILE A 505 -23.34 -6.42 -13.35
N PHE A 506 -24.55 -6.41 -13.93
CA PHE A 506 -24.81 -6.11 -15.34
C PHE A 506 -25.99 -5.18 -15.47
N ALA A 507 -25.79 -4.07 -16.15
CA ALA A 507 -26.85 -3.16 -16.57
C ALA A 507 -26.58 -2.75 -18.03
N ARG A 508 -27.64 -2.66 -18.85
CA ARG A 508 -27.49 -2.11 -20.19
C ARG A 508 -27.15 -0.61 -20.09
N PRO A 509 -26.22 -0.12 -20.92
CA PRO A 509 -25.92 1.30 -20.94
C PRO A 509 -27.21 2.08 -21.28
N VAL A 510 -27.58 3.01 -20.42
CA VAL A 510 -28.66 3.95 -20.74
C VAL A 510 -28.07 5.02 -21.66
N PRO A 511 -28.67 5.33 -22.82
CA PRO A 511 -28.25 6.46 -23.63
C PRO A 511 -28.44 7.72 -22.78
N THR A 512 -27.37 8.24 -22.22
CA THR A 512 -27.41 9.53 -21.53
C THR A 512 -27.68 10.60 -22.57
N LYS A 513 -28.82 11.27 -22.45
CA LYS A 513 -29.02 12.59 -23.04
C LYS A 513 -28.13 13.58 -22.28
N ASP A 514 -26.84 13.44 -22.47
CA ASP A 514 -25.85 14.27 -21.81
C ASP A 514 -25.81 15.62 -22.48
N THR A 515 -26.40 16.60 -21.83
CA THR A 515 -26.35 18.01 -22.21
C THR A 515 -24.94 18.60 -22.13
N ASN A 516 -24.01 17.91 -21.46
CA ASN A 516 -22.59 18.21 -21.43
C ASN A 516 -21.82 17.28 -22.37
N ARG A 517 -21.81 17.64 -23.66
CA ARG A 517 -21.02 17.00 -24.74
C ARG A 517 -19.50 17.03 -24.46
N ARG A 518 -19.03 16.27 -23.49
CA ARG A 518 -17.64 15.83 -23.49
C ARG A 518 -17.60 14.57 -24.36
N ASN A 519 -17.01 14.70 -25.57
CA ASN A 519 -16.69 13.56 -26.43
C ASN A 519 -15.90 12.54 -25.63
N THR A 520 -16.57 11.50 -25.09
CA THR A 520 -15.86 10.38 -24.47
C THR A 520 -15.10 9.66 -25.57
N LYS A 521 -13.90 9.12 -25.25
CA LYS A 521 -13.11 8.34 -26.22
C LYS A 521 -13.95 7.24 -26.87
N ALA A 522 -14.80 6.54 -26.12
CA ALA A 522 -15.69 5.49 -26.62
C ALA A 522 -16.68 5.99 -27.67
N ALA A 523 -17.25 7.19 -27.51
CA ALA A 523 -18.17 7.78 -28.46
C ALA A 523 -17.52 8.04 -29.84
N LYS A 524 -16.22 8.33 -29.88
CA LYS A 524 -15.43 8.46 -31.12
C LYS A 524 -15.46 7.16 -31.96
N TYR A 525 -15.55 6.01 -31.31
CA TYR A 525 -15.65 4.69 -31.95
C TYR A 525 -17.09 4.20 -32.10
N GLY A 526 -18.09 5.00 -31.71
CA GLY A 526 -19.50 4.62 -31.72
C GLY A 526 -19.85 3.47 -30.77
N LEU A 527 -19.11 3.38 -29.65
CA LEU A 527 -19.28 2.35 -28.62
C LEU A 527 -20.02 2.89 -27.41
N GLN A 528 -20.82 2.03 -26.79
CA GLN A 528 -21.36 2.22 -25.46
C GLN A 528 -20.50 1.40 -24.48
N VAL A 529 -20.09 2.01 -23.38
CA VAL A 529 -19.34 1.35 -22.32
C VAL A 529 -20.32 0.87 -21.25
N PHE A 530 -20.22 -0.41 -20.88
CA PHE A 530 -21.01 -1.00 -19.80
C PHE A 530 -20.34 -0.72 -18.46
N ILE A 531 -21.12 -0.42 -17.44
CA ILE A 531 -20.63 -0.24 -16.08
C ILE A 531 -20.86 -1.54 -15.32
N VAL A 532 -19.79 -2.10 -14.78
CA VAL A 532 -19.80 -3.35 -14.01
C VAL A 532 -19.87 -3.06 -12.52
N GLY A 533 -20.83 -3.63 -11.83
CA GLY A 533 -20.92 -3.61 -10.36
C GLY A 533 -19.87 -4.54 -9.73
N THR A 534 -18.59 -4.10 -9.77
CA THR A 534 -17.44 -4.91 -9.34
C THR A 534 -17.55 -5.34 -7.87
N SER A 535 -18.04 -4.46 -6.99
CA SER A 535 -18.20 -4.78 -5.58
C SER A 535 -19.19 -5.94 -5.35
N ARG A 536 -20.38 -5.87 -5.97
CA ARG A 536 -21.37 -6.95 -5.89
C ARG A 536 -20.89 -8.25 -6.55
N ALA A 537 -20.16 -8.15 -7.65
CA ALA A 537 -19.57 -9.32 -8.31
C ALA A 537 -18.54 -10.00 -7.42
N LYS A 538 -17.64 -9.23 -6.78
CA LYS A 538 -16.67 -9.75 -5.81
C LYS A 538 -17.37 -10.36 -4.58
N ASP A 539 -18.44 -9.74 -4.08
CA ASP A 539 -19.25 -10.29 -3.00
C ASP A 539 -19.87 -11.65 -3.36
N LEU A 540 -20.38 -11.78 -4.60
CA LEU A 540 -20.98 -13.02 -5.07
C LEU A 540 -19.94 -14.12 -5.32
N LEU A 541 -18.74 -13.77 -5.79
CA LEU A 541 -17.67 -14.72 -6.09
C LEU A 541 -16.91 -15.14 -4.83
N ILE A 542 -16.34 -14.16 -4.12
CA ILE A 542 -15.36 -14.35 -3.04
C ILE A 542 -15.78 -13.69 -1.73
N GLY A 543 -17.01 -13.18 -1.61
CA GLY A 543 -17.50 -12.61 -0.36
C GLY A 543 -17.75 -13.68 0.72
N GLU A 544 -18.17 -13.22 1.88
CA GLU A 544 -18.68 -14.09 2.95
C GLU A 544 -19.82 -14.95 2.39
N ARG A 545 -19.66 -16.27 2.34
CA ARG A 545 -20.54 -17.22 1.63
C ARG A 545 -20.58 -17.04 0.10
N GLY A 546 -19.49 -16.54 -0.49
CA GLY A 546 -19.34 -16.45 -1.95
C GLY A 546 -19.27 -17.82 -2.62
N ARG A 547 -19.38 -17.83 -3.94
CA ARG A 547 -19.41 -19.08 -4.75
C ARG A 547 -18.19 -19.97 -4.55
N VAL A 548 -17.00 -19.40 -4.33
CA VAL A 548 -15.76 -20.14 -4.06
C VAL A 548 -15.79 -20.90 -2.72
N SER A 549 -16.67 -20.51 -1.80
CA SER A 549 -16.84 -21.22 -0.51
C SER A 549 -17.79 -22.41 -0.61
N LEU A 550 -18.56 -22.53 -1.70
CA LEU A 550 -19.51 -23.62 -1.90
C LEU A 550 -18.77 -24.89 -2.37
N GLU A 551 -18.98 -25.99 -1.66
CA GLU A 551 -18.35 -27.28 -1.95
C GLU A 551 -19.29 -28.21 -2.74
N GLY A 552 -18.71 -29.21 -3.43
CA GLY A 552 -19.44 -30.17 -4.22
C GLY A 552 -20.04 -29.59 -5.52
N ASP A 553 -20.95 -30.32 -6.16
CA ASP A 553 -21.61 -29.95 -7.40
C ASP A 553 -22.95 -29.27 -7.15
N GLY A 554 -23.46 -28.52 -8.14
CA GLY A 554 -24.77 -27.92 -8.13
C GLY A 554 -24.81 -26.40 -8.26
N PRO A 555 -25.98 -25.77 -8.01
CA PRO A 555 -26.19 -24.36 -8.26
C PRO A 555 -25.16 -23.45 -7.59
N GLY A 556 -24.58 -22.55 -8.39
CA GLY A 556 -23.65 -21.52 -7.93
C GLY A 556 -22.23 -22.01 -7.61
N ARG A 557 -21.93 -23.30 -7.77
CA ARG A 557 -20.60 -23.86 -7.51
C ARG A 557 -19.58 -23.35 -8.51
N PHE A 558 -18.34 -23.23 -8.02
CA PHE A 558 -17.23 -22.64 -8.75
C PHE A 558 -16.09 -23.67 -8.84
N HIS A 559 -15.87 -24.19 -10.05
CA HIS A 559 -14.92 -25.26 -10.30
C HIS A 559 -13.71 -24.80 -11.08
N THR A 560 -12.58 -25.50 -10.89
CA THR A 560 -11.32 -25.31 -11.62
C THR A 560 -10.83 -26.63 -12.17
N TYR A 561 -10.03 -26.59 -13.25
CA TYR A 561 -9.41 -27.76 -13.86
C TYR A 561 -8.17 -28.20 -13.09
N ARG A 562 -7.75 -29.46 -13.31
CA ARG A 562 -6.57 -30.07 -12.69
C ARG A 562 -5.29 -29.30 -13.07
N ASN A 563 -4.43 -29.04 -12.05
CA ASN A 563 -3.17 -28.31 -12.18
C ASN A 563 -3.33 -26.86 -12.67
N ALA A 564 -4.41 -26.19 -12.29
CA ALA A 564 -4.50 -24.76 -12.49
C ALA A 564 -3.38 -24.04 -11.71
N SER A 565 -2.86 -22.94 -12.28
CA SER A 565 -1.70 -22.27 -11.72
C SER A 565 -1.93 -21.83 -10.26
N PRO A 566 -1.00 -22.07 -9.32
CA PRO A 566 -1.08 -21.53 -7.97
C PRO A 566 -1.24 -20.01 -7.93
N GLU A 567 -0.69 -19.30 -8.93
CA GLU A 567 -0.85 -17.86 -9.10
C GLU A 567 -2.31 -17.48 -9.37
N TYR A 568 -3.07 -18.30 -10.08
CA TYR A 568 -4.50 -18.10 -10.31
C TYR A 568 -5.26 -18.02 -8.96
N TYR A 569 -5.04 -18.98 -8.06
CA TYR A 569 -5.69 -19.04 -6.76
C TYR A 569 -5.29 -17.89 -5.85
N SER A 570 -4.01 -17.55 -5.82
CA SER A 570 -3.52 -16.44 -4.97
C SER A 570 -4.06 -15.09 -5.45
N GLN A 571 -4.12 -14.85 -6.76
CA GLN A 571 -4.70 -13.62 -7.30
C GLN A 571 -6.23 -13.58 -7.11
N LEU A 572 -6.91 -14.71 -7.15
CA LEU A 572 -8.35 -14.79 -6.93
C LEU A 572 -8.73 -14.49 -5.48
N LEU A 573 -8.04 -15.07 -4.49
CA LEU A 573 -8.46 -15.08 -3.09
C LEU A 573 -7.67 -14.17 -2.17
N GLU A 574 -6.39 -13.91 -2.49
CA GLU A 574 -5.47 -13.21 -1.58
C GLU A 574 -5.13 -11.79 -2.03
N SER A 575 -5.60 -11.38 -3.20
CA SER A 575 -5.22 -10.08 -3.80
C SER A 575 -5.95 -8.88 -3.21
N GLU A 576 -7.15 -9.08 -2.70
CA GLU A 576 -7.98 -8.03 -2.14
C GLU A 576 -8.56 -8.41 -0.78
N VAL A 577 -9.01 -7.41 -0.05
CA VAL A 577 -9.71 -7.56 1.23
C VAL A 577 -10.90 -6.60 1.28
N LYS A 578 -12.06 -7.07 1.79
CA LYS A 578 -13.23 -6.22 2.02
C LYS A 578 -13.17 -5.60 3.41
N ALA A 579 -12.91 -4.31 3.45
CA ALA A 579 -12.66 -3.61 4.70
C ALA A 579 -13.32 -2.22 4.71
N PRO A 580 -13.53 -1.61 5.89
CA PRO A 580 -14.07 -0.26 6.00
C PRO A 580 -13.17 0.77 5.31
N VAL A 581 -13.75 1.59 4.45
CA VAL A 581 -13.11 2.73 3.79
C VAL A 581 -13.90 3.99 4.09
N ARG A 582 -13.21 5.07 4.40
CA ARG A 582 -13.84 6.38 4.56
C ARG A 582 -14.02 7.05 3.20
N THR A 583 -15.26 7.31 2.82
CA THR A 583 -15.57 8.03 1.58
C THR A 583 -15.18 9.51 1.68
N SER A 584 -15.14 10.21 0.54
CA SER A 584 -14.88 11.66 0.49
C SER A 584 -15.85 12.49 1.35
N ASN A 585 -17.05 11.99 1.54
CA ASN A 585 -18.10 12.63 2.34
C ASN A 585 -18.02 12.27 3.84
N GLY A 586 -16.99 11.51 4.25
CA GLY A 586 -16.76 11.13 5.65
C GLY A 586 -17.51 9.89 6.13
N HIS A 587 -18.40 9.29 5.33
CA HIS A 587 -19.07 8.04 5.65
C HIS A 587 -18.12 6.85 5.57
N ILE A 588 -18.32 5.85 6.45
CA ILE A 588 -17.57 4.60 6.41
C ILE A 588 -18.41 3.58 5.65
N VAL A 589 -17.85 3.01 4.59
CA VAL A 589 -18.45 1.92 3.80
C VAL A 589 -17.48 0.74 3.73
N LYS A 590 -18.00 -0.50 3.76
CA LYS A 590 -17.16 -1.67 3.48
C LYS A 590 -16.95 -1.76 1.96
N ALA A 591 -15.70 -1.68 1.52
CA ALA A 591 -15.32 -1.77 0.11
C ALA A 591 -14.13 -2.72 -0.08
N TRP A 592 -14.05 -3.33 -1.26
CA TRP A 592 -12.90 -4.14 -1.65
C TRP A 592 -11.68 -3.25 -1.88
N GLN A 593 -10.56 -3.64 -1.29
CA GLN A 593 -9.28 -2.93 -1.37
C GLN A 593 -8.20 -3.88 -1.85
N LYS A 594 -7.47 -3.48 -2.88
CA LYS A 594 -6.31 -4.22 -3.38
C LYS A 594 -5.19 -4.17 -2.35
N LYS A 595 -4.62 -5.32 -2.03
CA LYS A 595 -3.47 -5.42 -1.12
C LYS A 595 -2.21 -4.89 -1.81
N ILE A 596 -1.35 -4.22 -1.05
CA ILE A 596 -0.11 -3.64 -1.56
C ILE A 596 0.82 -4.75 -2.09
N GLY A 597 1.35 -4.56 -3.30
CA GLY A 597 2.25 -5.52 -3.93
C GLY A 597 1.60 -6.80 -4.44
N ARG A 598 0.28 -6.97 -4.31
CA ARG A 598 -0.45 -8.12 -4.87
C ARG A 598 -1.06 -7.79 -6.23
N ARG A 599 -1.05 -8.77 -7.10
CA ARG A 599 -1.73 -8.73 -8.39
C ARG A 599 -3.17 -9.23 -8.20
N ASN A 600 -4.16 -8.63 -8.90
CA ASN A 600 -5.59 -8.99 -8.80
C ASN A 600 -6.25 -9.23 -10.15
N GLU A 601 -5.49 -9.31 -11.22
CA GLU A 601 -6.00 -9.39 -12.59
C GLU A 601 -6.89 -10.61 -12.80
N VAL A 602 -6.58 -11.75 -12.15
CA VAL A 602 -7.43 -12.96 -12.18
C VAL A 602 -8.81 -12.68 -11.57
N LEU A 603 -8.84 -12.03 -10.39
CA LEU A 603 -10.11 -11.69 -9.74
C LEU A 603 -10.94 -10.75 -10.61
N ASP A 604 -10.31 -9.75 -11.23
CA ASP A 604 -10.99 -8.83 -12.13
C ASP A 604 -11.47 -9.55 -13.40
N CYS A 605 -10.68 -10.47 -14.01
CA CYS A 605 -11.13 -11.31 -15.12
C CYS A 605 -12.34 -12.19 -14.74
N GLU A 606 -12.37 -12.79 -13.55
CA GLU A 606 -13.52 -13.58 -13.08
C GLU A 606 -14.77 -12.71 -12.87
N VAL A 607 -14.61 -11.50 -12.35
CA VAL A 607 -15.69 -10.50 -12.25
C VAL A 607 -16.22 -10.16 -13.65
N TYR A 608 -15.35 -10.00 -14.64
CA TYR A 608 -15.72 -9.68 -16.01
C TYR A 608 -16.35 -10.88 -16.74
N ALA A 609 -15.90 -12.11 -16.46
CA ALA A 609 -16.56 -13.32 -16.93
C ALA A 609 -17.97 -13.47 -16.35
N LEU A 610 -18.14 -13.16 -15.06
CA LEU A 610 -19.47 -13.12 -14.44
C LEU A 610 -20.36 -12.05 -15.07
N HIS A 611 -19.84 -10.85 -15.38
CA HIS A 611 -20.58 -9.83 -16.13
C HIS A 611 -21.00 -10.33 -17.52
N ALA A 612 -20.10 -10.98 -18.26
CA ALA A 612 -20.40 -11.57 -19.57
C ALA A 612 -21.48 -12.66 -19.46
N SER A 613 -21.48 -13.49 -18.40
CA SER A 613 -22.52 -14.49 -18.16
C SER A 613 -23.89 -13.85 -17.92
N ARG A 614 -23.94 -12.69 -17.28
CA ARG A 614 -25.18 -11.92 -17.08
C ARG A 614 -25.69 -11.35 -18.41
N ALA A 615 -24.81 -10.87 -19.28
CA ALA A 615 -25.16 -10.45 -20.63
C ALA A 615 -25.76 -11.60 -21.45
N ALA A 616 -25.19 -12.79 -21.36
CA ALA A 616 -25.71 -14.04 -21.97
C ALA A 616 -26.97 -14.58 -21.25
N LYS A 617 -27.49 -13.90 -20.25
CA LYS A 617 -28.69 -14.22 -19.46
C LYS A 617 -28.64 -15.61 -18.80
N VAL A 618 -27.47 -16.08 -18.40
CA VAL A 618 -27.28 -17.39 -17.74
C VAL A 618 -28.21 -17.52 -16.53
N HIS A 619 -28.28 -16.50 -15.67
CA HIS A 619 -29.06 -16.44 -14.43
C HIS A 619 -30.59 -16.41 -14.62
N LEU A 620 -31.05 -16.14 -15.83
CA LEU A 620 -32.49 -16.02 -16.14
C LEU A 620 -33.02 -17.22 -16.93
N ARG A 621 -32.17 -18.19 -17.30
CA ARG A 621 -32.60 -19.33 -18.14
C ARG A 621 -33.44 -20.31 -17.34
N THR A 622 -34.57 -20.64 -17.90
CA THR A 622 -35.45 -21.70 -17.37
C THR A 622 -34.89 -23.11 -17.66
N PRO A 623 -35.32 -24.14 -16.90
CA PRO A 623 -34.92 -25.52 -17.20
C PRO A 623 -35.19 -25.95 -18.65
N ALA A 624 -36.30 -25.53 -19.23
CA ALA A 624 -36.67 -25.82 -20.63
C ALA A 624 -35.70 -25.18 -21.63
N GLN A 625 -35.30 -23.92 -21.38
CA GLN A 625 -34.30 -23.22 -22.20
C GLN A 625 -32.93 -23.89 -22.15
N TRP A 626 -32.51 -24.39 -20.97
CA TRP A 626 -31.29 -25.15 -20.83
C TRP A 626 -31.36 -26.48 -21.60
N SER A 627 -32.46 -27.22 -21.51
CA SER A 627 -32.64 -28.46 -22.24
C SER A 627 -32.68 -28.25 -23.76
N SER A 628 -33.29 -27.18 -24.24
CA SER A 628 -33.29 -26.79 -25.66
C SER A 628 -31.87 -26.45 -26.15
N LEU A 629 -31.08 -25.72 -25.34
CA LEU A 629 -29.71 -25.37 -25.67
C LEU A 629 -28.84 -26.64 -25.76
N GLU A 630 -28.96 -27.53 -24.79
CA GLU A 630 -28.23 -28.80 -24.73
C GLU A 630 -28.55 -29.71 -25.93
N ALA A 631 -29.83 -29.85 -26.28
CA ALA A 631 -30.26 -30.57 -27.46
C ALA A 631 -29.66 -29.99 -28.74
N ARG A 632 -29.70 -28.67 -28.90
CA ARG A 632 -29.12 -27.99 -30.06
C ARG A 632 -27.61 -28.20 -30.19
N LEU A 633 -26.84 -28.13 -29.06
CA LEU A 633 -25.42 -28.39 -29.07
C LEU A 633 -25.08 -29.81 -29.40
N SER A 634 -25.83 -30.78 -28.86
CA SER A 634 -25.68 -32.20 -29.16
C SER A 634 -26.00 -32.54 -30.63
N GLN A 635 -27.01 -31.89 -31.21
CA GLN A 635 -27.37 -32.03 -32.60
C GLN A 635 -26.31 -31.45 -33.54
N ALA A 636 -25.72 -30.31 -33.20
CA ALA A 636 -24.63 -29.70 -33.98
C ALA A 636 -23.39 -30.62 -34.03
N ALA A 637 -23.11 -31.35 -32.96
CA ALA A 637 -21.98 -32.29 -32.90
C ALA A 637 -22.11 -33.46 -33.91
N LEU A 638 -23.32 -33.80 -34.33
CA LEU A 638 -23.56 -34.88 -35.32
C LEU A 638 -23.16 -34.48 -36.75
N PHE A 639 -22.95 -33.21 -37.02
CA PHE A 639 -22.68 -32.65 -38.35
C PHE A 639 -21.30 -31.95 -38.44
N ASP A 640 -20.49 -31.96 -37.38
CA ASP A 640 -19.22 -31.23 -37.28
C ASP A 640 -18.05 -32.17 -37.54
N ASP A 641 -17.78 -32.49 -38.82
CA ASP A 641 -16.69 -33.37 -39.29
C ASP A 641 -15.37 -32.64 -39.54
N ASP A 642 -15.28 -31.33 -39.28
CA ASP A 642 -14.06 -30.55 -39.53
C ASP A 642 -13.03 -30.71 -38.38
N GLU A 643 -11.89 -31.35 -38.67
CA GLU A 643 -10.66 -31.24 -37.89
C GLU A 643 -10.15 -29.81 -37.90
N GLN A 644 -10.56 -29.02 -36.91
CA GLN A 644 -9.84 -27.75 -36.64
C GLN A 644 -8.50 -28.06 -35.98
N PRO A 645 -7.40 -27.43 -36.44
CA PRO A 645 -6.10 -27.60 -35.78
C PRO A 645 -6.21 -27.25 -34.29
N ASP A 646 -5.48 -28.03 -33.49
CA ASP A 646 -5.35 -27.75 -32.04
C ASP A 646 -4.98 -26.28 -31.81
N VAL A 647 -5.55 -25.70 -30.74
CA VAL A 647 -5.18 -24.35 -30.29
C VAL A 647 -3.67 -24.25 -30.27
N PRO A 648 -3.06 -23.19 -30.80
CA PRO A 648 -1.64 -22.94 -30.54
C PRO A 648 -1.47 -23.02 -29.02
N VAL A 649 -0.68 -23.98 -28.55
CA VAL A 649 -0.35 -24.12 -27.14
C VAL A 649 0.53 -22.93 -26.78
N LEU A 650 -0.14 -21.79 -26.51
CA LEU A 650 0.51 -20.70 -25.80
C LEU A 650 0.84 -21.28 -24.43
N PRO A 651 2.09 -21.21 -23.98
CA PRO A 651 2.51 -21.84 -22.73
C PRO A 651 1.56 -21.43 -21.62
N SER A 652 0.92 -22.41 -20.99
CA SER A 652 0.14 -22.20 -19.78
C SER A 652 0.98 -21.37 -18.82
N ALA A 653 0.35 -20.50 -18.04
CA ALA A 653 0.98 -19.50 -17.16
C ALA A 653 1.80 -20.13 -15.99
N GLY A 654 2.64 -21.09 -16.30
CA GLY A 654 3.49 -21.79 -15.35
C GLY A 654 4.81 -22.16 -16.03
N ALA A 655 5.73 -21.20 -16.10
CA ALA A 655 7.18 -21.31 -16.01
C ALA A 655 7.82 -20.08 -16.67
N ALA A 656 8.05 -19.02 -15.91
CA ALA A 656 9.20 -18.18 -16.19
C ALA A 656 10.43 -19.10 -16.10
N PRO A 657 11.41 -19.05 -17.02
CA PRO A 657 12.60 -19.87 -16.90
C PRO A 657 13.30 -19.51 -15.59
N VAL A 658 13.26 -20.43 -14.63
CA VAL A 658 14.15 -20.41 -13.47
C VAL A 658 15.55 -20.55 -14.04
N LYS A 659 16.36 -19.49 -14.00
CA LYS A 659 17.80 -19.60 -14.15
C LYS A 659 18.27 -20.51 -13.01
N SER A 660 18.53 -21.77 -13.33
CA SER A 660 19.22 -22.69 -12.43
C SER A 660 20.64 -22.16 -12.24
N GLU A 661 20.92 -21.56 -11.12
CA GLU A 661 22.29 -21.47 -10.61
C GLU A 661 22.71 -22.87 -10.18
N VAL A 662 23.50 -23.50 -11.04
CA VAL A 662 24.23 -24.72 -10.73
C VAL A 662 25.33 -24.32 -9.75
N ALA A 663 25.20 -24.79 -8.51
CA ALA A 663 26.31 -24.84 -7.57
C ALA A 663 27.35 -25.84 -8.10
N GLY A 664 28.46 -25.34 -8.61
CA GLY A 664 29.63 -26.10 -9.02
C GLY A 664 30.85 -25.69 -8.21
N ALA A 665 31.49 -26.68 -7.68
CA ALA A 665 32.60 -26.62 -6.73
C ALA A 665 33.86 -25.90 -7.27
N VAL A 666 34.62 -25.41 -6.31
CA VAL A 666 35.96 -24.84 -6.37
C VAL A 666 36.97 -25.80 -7.03
N ASP A 667 37.76 -25.32 -7.98
CA ASP A 667 39.24 -25.45 -7.99
C ASP A 667 39.86 -24.73 -9.21
N GLY A 668 40.99 -24.04 -8.96
CA GLY A 668 42.03 -23.80 -9.96
C GLY A 668 42.07 -22.41 -10.59
N MET A 669 42.72 -21.44 -9.95
CA MET A 669 43.34 -20.27 -10.63
C MET A 669 44.52 -20.69 -11.49
N PRO A 670 44.72 -20.08 -12.68
CA PRO A 670 46.01 -19.51 -13.08
C PRO A 670 45.92 -18.05 -13.60
N PRO A 671 47.04 -17.40 -13.90
CA PRO A 671 47.22 -15.97 -13.63
C PRO A 671 46.92 -15.03 -14.79
N ILE A 672 46.82 -13.75 -14.41
CA ILE A 672 46.57 -12.57 -15.23
C ILE A 672 47.68 -12.39 -16.27
N GLU A 673 47.32 -12.37 -17.54
CA GLU A 673 48.11 -11.71 -18.59
C GLU A 673 47.28 -10.67 -19.35
N SER A 674 47.92 -9.54 -19.55
CA SER A 674 47.49 -8.32 -20.21
C SER A 674 46.98 -8.52 -21.63
N LEU A 675 45.85 -7.89 -21.99
CA LEU A 675 45.54 -7.60 -23.39
C LEU A 675 45.07 -6.15 -23.54
N GLN A 676 45.75 -5.56 -24.55
CA GLN A 676 45.74 -4.21 -24.99
C GLN A 676 44.39 -3.73 -25.55
N SER A 677 44.22 -2.42 -25.40
CA SER A 677 43.33 -1.50 -26.08
C SER A 677 42.69 -1.95 -27.41
N ALA A 678 41.35 -1.90 -27.49
CA ALA A 678 40.65 -1.75 -28.77
C ALA A 678 39.88 -0.42 -28.78
N GLU A 679 40.02 0.31 -29.87
CA GLU A 679 39.51 1.64 -30.12
C GLU A 679 37.99 1.73 -30.09
N ALA A 680 37.47 2.86 -29.57
CA ALA A 680 36.06 3.22 -29.60
C ALA A 680 35.65 3.74 -30.99
N PRO A 681 34.42 3.48 -31.45
CA PRO A 681 33.91 4.05 -32.70
C PRO A 681 33.53 5.53 -32.53
N PRO A 682 33.58 6.32 -33.65
CA PRO A 682 33.46 7.77 -33.58
C PRO A 682 32.05 8.27 -33.27
N THR A 683 32.01 9.32 -32.47
CA THR A 683 30.79 10.06 -32.07
C THR A 683 30.22 10.81 -33.29
N PRO A 684 28.89 10.78 -33.53
CA PRO A 684 28.28 11.64 -34.56
C PRO A 684 28.18 13.10 -34.10
N ALA A 685 28.42 14.01 -35.02
CA ALA A 685 28.41 15.46 -34.84
C ALA A 685 27.01 16.01 -34.46
N PRO A 686 26.95 17.12 -33.71
CA PRO A 686 25.70 17.69 -33.28
C PRO A 686 24.92 18.37 -34.40
N ALA A 687 23.63 18.03 -34.55
CA ALA A 687 22.72 18.68 -35.47
C ALA A 687 22.41 20.12 -35.03
N ALA A 688 22.47 21.05 -35.99
CA ALA A 688 22.22 22.46 -35.79
C ALA A 688 20.80 22.76 -35.30
N VAL A 689 20.69 23.45 -34.17
CA VAL A 689 19.41 23.95 -33.62
C VAL A 689 19.00 25.19 -34.45
N ARG A 690 17.89 25.09 -35.18
CA ARG A 690 17.21 26.25 -35.75
C ARG A 690 16.43 26.98 -34.67
N VAL A 691 16.84 28.19 -34.36
CA VAL A 691 16.09 29.12 -33.52
C VAL A 691 14.91 29.68 -34.33
N ILE A 692 13.69 29.37 -33.95
CA ILE A 692 12.47 30.02 -34.47
C ILE A 692 12.12 31.16 -33.53
N SER A 693 12.20 32.39 -33.99
CA SER A 693 11.75 33.59 -33.29
C SER A 693 10.21 33.62 -33.26
N VAL A 694 9.63 33.69 -32.07
CA VAL A 694 8.19 33.88 -31.88
C VAL A 694 7.87 35.38 -31.92
N ALA A 695 7.11 35.77 -32.93
CA ALA A 695 6.55 37.11 -33.04
C ALA A 695 5.52 37.41 -31.97
N ALA A 696 5.55 38.63 -31.44
CA ALA A 696 4.64 39.10 -30.40
C ALA A 696 3.19 39.14 -30.83
N ALA A 697 2.28 38.61 -29.96
CA ALA A 697 0.83 38.70 -30.14
C ALA A 697 0.29 40.06 -29.65
N PRO A 698 -0.75 40.63 -30.27
CA PRO A 698 -1.28 41.94 -29.94
C PRO A 698 -2.17 41.95 -28.69
N ALA A 699 -2.15 43.07 -27.97
CA ALA A 699 -2.85 43.33 -26.72
C ALA A 699 -4.38 43.24 -26.84
N LEU A 700 -5.00 42.49 -25.94
CA LEU A 700 -6.47 42.42 -25.76
C LEU A 700 -6.98 43.61 -24.94
N LYS A 701 -7.91 44.37 -25.52
CA LYS A 701 -8.62 45.50 -24.96
C LYS A 701 -9.51 45.08 -23.76
N LYS A 702 -9.43 45.83 -22.69
CA LYS A 702 -10.34 45.80 -21.52
C LYS A 702 -11.80 46.05 -21.96
N ARG A 703 -12.72 45.14 -21.62
CA ARG A 703 -14.17 45.43 -21.62
C ARG A 703 -14.64 45.75 -20.18
N LYS A 704 -15.37 46.86 -20.11
CA LYS A 704 -15.97 47.45 -18.89
C LYS A 704 -17.10 46.56 -18.34
N ARG A 705 -17.25 46.58 -17.03
CA ARG A 705 -18.43 46.12 -16.28
C ARG A 705 -19.64 46.99 -16.64
N PHE A 706 -20.80 46.35 -16.69
CA PHE A 706 -22.08 46.96 -16.38
C PHE A 706 -22.92 45.99 -15.56
N ALA A 707 -23.46 46.54 -14.46
CA ALA A 707 -24.57 46.21 -13.55
C ALA A 707 -24.81 44.76 -13.15
#